data_788892f349451d4b6b7c94c84cc59f84
#
_entry.id   788892f349451d4b6b7c94c84cc59f84
#
_cell.length_a   1.000
_cell.length_b   1.000
_cell.length_c   1.000
_cell.angle_alpha   90.00
_cell.angle_beta   90.00
_cell.angle_gamma   90.00
#
_symmetry.space_group_name_H-M   'P 1'
#
loop_
_entity.id
_entity.type
_entity.pdbx_description
1 polymer ?
#
loop_
_entity_poly.entity_id
_entity_poly.type
_entity_poly.pdbx_seq_one_letter_code
_entity_poly.pdbx_strand_id
1 'polypeptide(L)'
;MHRLLLASAITLALSACSSKADEVPAGSQTAAPATLDGVELIPREALFGNPERANVQLSPDGKYLSWVAPLDGTLNVWVAPAGDLSAARAVTRDTARGIRSYFWSYRPDTLLYLRDSGGDEDFHLYAVDLTSDQSRDLTPFEKTTAQVVGVSDRHPGTVLVGMNDRDPQWHDLYRVDLASGERSLVERNTHQIGEYVADADYVLRYATRSRPDGGLDLLRRVGEGWEQYDEIPFEDGMTTGFAGLTKDGGTLYMRDSRGRNTNALFAIDTATGEKTLVHEDPRVDVGGALADPVTGKVQAVAANYLREQWAVVDDAIAADLARLEAIGPGEASINTRTLDDKTWIVAYSAAESPVQYYRYDRDGNGGGELSRMFSGRPALEGKPLVPMWPQELRSRDGKTLVSYLTLPAHADGNGDGKADQPVPMVLLVHGGPWARDAYGYSSYDQWLANRGYAVLSVNFRGSTGFGKDFTNAGDGEWAGKMHDDLIDAVQWAVAEGVTTEDKVAIMGGSYGGYATLVGLTFTPDTFACGVDIVGPANLNTLLSTVPPYWASFYKQLVRRMGDPETEEGKAWLSERSPLTRVDAIKKPLLIGQGANDPRVKQDESDQIVNAMTAKNIPVTYVLFPDEGHGFARPENNKAFNAVAEGFLAQCLGGRAQPIGEEFKGSSITVPTGAEGVPGLAEALQSHTQEVRR
;
A
#
# COMPACT_ATOMS: atom_id res chain seq x y z
N MET A 1 41.32 -58.55 -39.10
CA MET A 1 42.63 -59.06 -38.68
C MET A 1 42.83 -58.75 -37.21
N HIS A 2 42.95 -59.83 -36.45
CA HIS A 2 43.64 -60.08 -35.17
C HIS A 2 43.17 -59.25 -33.96
N ARG A 3 42.42 -59.83 -32.99
CA ARG A 3 42.78 -60.93 -31.95
C ARG A 3 43.79 -60.34 -30.95
N LEU A 4 43.74 -60.46 -29.63
CA LEU A 4 43.30 -61.54 -28.65
C LEU A 4 43.39 -60.89 -27.25
N LEU A 5 42.44 -61.08 -26.29
CA LEU A 5 42.46 -62.07 -25.18
C LEU A 5 43.60 -61.91 -24.15
N LEU A 6 43.37 -61.85 -22.84
CA LEU A 6 42.99 -62.87 -21.79
C LEU A 6 43.09 -62.15 -20.42
N ALA A 7 42.15 -62.16 -19.53
CA ALA A 7 41.70 -63.18 -18.56
C ALA A 7 42.35 -63.06 -17.16
N SER A 8 41.44 -62.93 -16.18
CA SER A 8 41.32 -63.56 -14.84
C SER A 8 42.43 -63.46 -13.81
N ALA A 9 42.08 -62.97 -12.62
CA ALA A 9 42.15 -63.77 -11.37
C ALA A 9 41.37 -63.18 -10.23
N ILE A 10 40.49 -64.01 -9.65
CA ILE A 10 39.68 -63.73 -8.43
C ILE A 10 40.58 -63.97 -7.22
N THR A 11 40.52 -63.08 -6.21
CA THR A 11 40.82 -63.49 -4.82
C THR A 11 39.88 -62.86 -3.85
N LEU A 12 39.02 -63.67 -3.21
CA LEU A 12 38.20 -63.28 -2.05
C LEU A 12 39.10 -63.08 -0.82
N ALA A 13 38.85 -61.95 -0.07
CA ALA A 13 39.13 -61.92 1.35
C ALA A 13 38.01 -61.12 2.05
N LEU A 14 37.24 -61.86 2.89
CA LEU A 14 36.30 -61.30 3.87
C LEU A 14 37.09 -60.66 5.00
N SER A 15 36.69 -59.40 5.41
CA SER A 15 36.80 -58.97 6.82
C SER A 15 35.96 -57.75 7.11
N ALA A 16 35.06 -57.90 8.04
CA ALA A 16 34.56 -56.98 9.06
C ALA A 16 33.86 -55.69 8.68
N CYS A 17 32.55 -55.67 8.93
CA CYS A 17 31.69 -54.48 9.10
C CYS A 17 32.22 -53.52 10.16
N SER A 18 32.37 -52.26 9.78
CA SER A 18 32.20 -51.10 10.67
C SER A 18 31.41 -50.04 9.88
N SER A 19 30.19 -49.82 10.31
CA SER A 19 29.30 -48.79 9.80
C SER A 19 29.88 -47.40 10.09
N LYS A 20 30.40 -46.71 9.08
CA LYS A 20 30.52 -45.25 9.07
C LYS A 20 29.30 -44.70 8.38
N ALA A 21 28.55 -43.87 9.11
CA ALA A 21 27.53 -43.05 8.51
C ALA A 21 28.20 -42.16 7.47
N ASP A 22 27.74 -42.25 6.22
CA ASP A 22 28.16 -41.32 5.15
C ASP A 22 27.70 -39.90 5.53
N GLU A 23 28.65 -39.04 5.84
CA GLU A 23 28.45 -37.58 5.83
C GLU A 23 28.05 -37.19 4.41
N VAL A 24 26.81 -36.72 4.24
CA VAL A 24 26.36 -36.02 3.06
C VAL A 24 27.23 -34.76 2.94
N PRO A 25 27.95 -34.57 1.84
CA PRO A 25 28.73 -33.31 1.68
C PRO A 25 27.78 -32.13 1.75
N ALA A 26 28.04 -31.16 2.62
CA ALA A 26 27.37 -29.90 2.64
C ALA A 26 27.43 -29.32 1.20
N GLY A 27 26.27 -29.22 0.54
CA GLY A 27 26.16 -28.71 -0.82
C GLY A 27 26.76 -27.31 -0.88
N SER A 28 27.78 -27.13 -1.69
CA SER A 28 28.28 -25.82 -2.06
C SER A 28 27.08 -25.02 -2.59
N GLN A 29 26.77 -23.91 -1.93
CA GLN A 29 25.80 -22.93 -2.47
C GLN A 29 26.35 -22.52 -3.86
N THR A 30 25.77 -23.05 -4.92
CA THR A 30 25.97 -22.50 -6.25
C THR A 30 25.32 -21.10 -6.25
N ALA A 31 26.14 -20.08 -6.40
CA ALA A 31 25.64 -18.71 -6.59
C ALA A 31 24.56 -18.77 -7.67
N ALA A 32 23.40 -18.16 -7.38
CA ALA A 32 22.32 -18.07 -8.37
C ALA A 32 22.85 -17.48 -9.67
N PRO A 33 22.40 -17.94 -10.82
CA PRO A 33 22.91 -17.45 -12.10
C PRO A 33 22.64 -15.93 -12.18
N ALA A 34 23.65 -15.16 -12.55
CA ALA A 34 23.55 -13.71 -12.71
C ALA A 34 22.55 -13.31 -13.79
N THR A 35 22.23 -14.23 -14.71
CA THR A 35 21.23 -14.06 -15.77
C THR A 35 20.26 -15.23 -15.78
N LEU A 36 19.00 -14.97 -16.09
CA LEU A 36 17.98 -15.95 -16.46
C LEU A 36 17.62 -15.68 -17.91
N ASP A 37 17.91 -16.61 -18.82
CA ASP A 37 17.73 -16.45 -20.27
C ASP A 37 18.28 -15.13 -20.84
N GLY A 38 19.44 -14.67 -20.33
CA GLY A 38 20.09 -13.43 -20.71
C GLY A 38 19.60 -12.17 -19.98
N VAL A 39 18.57 -12.27 -19.14
CA VAL A 39 18.04 -11.13 -18.37
C VAL A 39 18.88 -10.89 -17.12
N GLU A 40 19.38 -9.66 -16.96
CA GLU A 40 20.15 -9.23 -15.78
C GLU A 40 19.30 -9.36 -14.49
N LEU A 41 19.93 -9.79 -13.39
CA LEU A 41 19.33 -9.73 -12.07
C LEU A 41 19.35 -8.30 -11.55
N ILE A 42 18.16 -7.72 -11.26
CA ILE A 42 18.04 -6.40 -10.64
C ILE A 42 18.31 -6.54 -9.14
N PRO A 43 19.30 -5.81 -8.60
CA PRO A 43 19.60 -5.87 -7.16
C PRO A 43 18.41 -5.46 -6.28
N ARG A 44 18.20 -6.16 -5.15
CA ARG A 44 17.19 -5.79 -4.15
C ARG A 44 17.31 -4.34 -3.68
N GLU A 45 18.54 -3.83 -3.56
CA GLU A 45 18.79 -2.42 -3.19
C GLU A 45 18.12 -1.44 -4.18
N ALA A 46 18.16 -1.71 -5.48
CA ALA A 46 17.54 -0.85 -6.48
C ALA A 46 16.00 -0.88 -6.41
N LEU A 47 15.41 -2.02 -6.02
CA LEU A 47 13.97 -2.23 -5.95
C LEU A 47 13.37 -1.76 -4.61
N PHE A 48 14.01 -2.10 -3.49
CA PHE A 48 13.47 -1.94 -2.13
C PHE A 48 14.25 -0.93 -1.27
N GLY A 49 15.41 -0.47 -1.71
CA GLY A 49 16.11 0.64 -1.07
C GLY A 49 15.31 1.94 -1.17
N ASN A 50 15.75 2.97 -0.47
CA ASN A 50 15.12 4.28 -0.54
C ASN A 50 15.10 4.82 -1.98
N PRO A 51 14.02 5.51 -2.40
CA PRO A 51 14.07 6.31 -3.63
C PRO A 51 15.11 7.43 -3.48
N GLU A 52 15.74 7.83 -4.59
CA GLU A 52 16.61 9.01 -4.59
C GLU A 52 15.80 10.28 -4.38
N ARG A 53 14.58 10.33 -4.98
CA ARG A 53 13.61 11.42 -4.78
C ARG A 53 12.21 10.87 -4.90
N ALA A 54 11.35 11.22 -3.95
CA ALA A 54 9.93 10.85 -3.98
C ALA A 54 9.06 12.00 -3.50
N ASN A 55 7.76 11.93 -3.79
CA ASN A 55 6.75 12.87 -3.32
C ASN A 55 7.14 14.33 -3.62
N VAL A 56 7.52 14.59 -4.88
CA VAL A 56 8.02 15.90 -5.32
C VAL A 56 6.87 16.91 -5.35
N GLN A 57 7.09 18.07 -4.72
CA GLN A 57 6.09 19.12 -4.60
C GLN A 57 6.69 20.50 -4.88
N LEU A 58 5.86 21.44 -5.28
CA LEU A 58 6.20 22.86 -5.42
C LEU A 58 5.49 23.63 -4.30
N SER A 59 6.17 24.63 -3.73
CA SER A 59 5.53 25.54 -2.78
C SER A 59 4.37 26.29 -3.46
N PRO A 60 3.30 26.68 -2.72
CA PRO A 60 2.16 27.37 -3.31
C PRO A 60 2.51 28.66 -4.07
N ASP A 61 3.58 29.34 -3.67
CA ASP A 61 4.10 30.57 -4.31
C ASP A 61 5.15 30.28 -5.43
N GLY A 62 5.45 29.01 -5.69
CA GLY A 62 6.37 28.57 -6.74
C GLY A 62 7.86 28.81 -6.47
N LYS A 63 8.23 29.26 -5.26
CA LYS A 63 9.64 29.57 -4.96
C LYS A 63 10.51 28.38 -4.72
N TYR A 64 9.95 27.32 -4.11
CA TYR A 64 10.69 26.15 -3.67
C TYR A 64 10.15 24.88 -4.31
N LEU A 65 11.08 24.02 -4.71
CA LEU A 65 10.82 22.61 -4.97
C LEU A 65 11.21 21.79 -3.73
N SER A 66 10.40 20.81 -3.37
CA SER A 66 10.65 19.90 -2.26
C SER A 66 10.44 18.46 -2.65
N TRP A 67 11.09 17.55 -1.93
CA TRP A 67 10.95 16.11 -2.12
C TRP A 67 11.40 15.37 -0.86
N VAL A 68 11.05 14.09 -0.78
CA VAL A 68 11.60 13.17 0.20
C VAL A 68 12.82 12.48 -0.41
N ALA A 69 13.95 12.46 0.31
CA ALA A 69 15.19 11.79 -0.08
C ALA A 69 15.98 11.32 1.15
N PRO A 70 16.91 10.37 1.02
CA PRO A 70 17.74 9.93 2.13
C PRO A 70 18.68 11.04 2.64
N LEU A 71 18.78 11.13 3.96
CA LEU A 71 19.86 11.79 4.69
C LEU A 71 20.46 10.75 5.62
N ASP A 72 21.72 10.37 5.40
CA ASP A 72 22.41 9.30 6.14
C ASP A 72 21.60 7.98 6.21
N GLY A 73 20.93 7.62 5.08
CA GLY A 73 20.14 6.40 4.95
C GLY A 73 18.66 6.52 5.37
N THR A 74 18.27 7.57 6.09
CA THR A 74 16.90 7.80 6.54
C THR A 74 16.18 8.83 5.68
N LEU A 75 14.93 8.57 5.28
CA LEU A 75 14.15 9.50 4.47
C LEU A 75 13.85 10.81 5.22
N ASN A 76 14.18 11.92 4.61
CA ASN A 76 13.99 13.26 5.12
C ASN A 76 13.45 14.20 4.03
N VAL A 77 12.85 15.32 4.42
CA VAL A 77 12.39 16.33 3.49
C VAL A 77 13.56 17.22 3.05
N TRP A 78 13.71 17.37 1.75
CA TRP A 78 14.69 18.24 1.10
C TRP A 78 13.98 19.37 0.38
N VAL A 79 14.62 20.52 0.32
CA VAL A 79 14.11 21.73 -0.35
C VAL A 79 15.24 22.37 -1.16
N ALA A 80 14.88 22.89 -2.33
CA ALA A 80 15.74 23.75 -3.15
C ALA A 80 14.94 24.95 -3.68
N PRO A 81 15.56 26.10 -4.01
CA PRO A 81 14.94 27.08 -4.87
C PRO A 81 14.46 26.42 -6.18
N ALA A 82 13.24 26.75 -6.64
CA ALA A 82 12.64 26.06 -7.79
C ALA A 82 13.44 26.19 -9.09
N GLY A 83 14.30 27.21 -9.20
CA GLY A 83 15.20 27.44 -10.34
C GLY A 83 16.63 26.93 -10.15
N ASP A 84 16.99 26.40 -8.96
CA ASP A 84 18.36 25.98 -8.65
C ASP A 84 18.38 24.75 -7.73
N LEU A 85 18.35 23.57 -8.33
CA LEU A 85 18.43 22.30 -7.61
C LEU A 85 19.82 22.03 -6.99
N SER A 86 20.87 22.75 -7.40
CA SER A 86 22.21 22.60 -6.81
C SER A 86 22.29 23.17 -5.39
N ALA A 87 21.36 24.03 -5.01
CA ALA A 87 21.21 24.59 -3.66
C ALA A 87 20.31 23.73 -2.74
N ALA A 88 20.06 22.47 -3.10
CA ALA A 88 19.24 21.55 -2.32
C ALA A 88 19.84 21.28 -0.93
N ARG A 89 18.96 21.28 0.10
CA ARG A 89 19.34 20.96 1.48
C ARG A 89 18.25 20.17 2.20
N ALA A 90 18.63 19.31 3.12
CA ALA A 90 17.68 18.66 4.01
C ALA A 90 17.17 19.67 5.05
N VAL A 91 15.86 19.74 5.22
CA VAL A 91 15.19 20.64 6.18
C VAL A 91 14.62 19.89 7.38
N THR A 92 14.65 18.57 7.34
CA THR A 92 14.35 17.69 8.48
C THR A 92 15.54 16.78 8.74
N ARG A 93 15.61 16.19 9.95
CA ARG A 93 16.74 15.36 10.38
C ARG A 93 16.27 14.18 11.23
N ASP A 94 15.27 13.44 10.69
CA ASP A 94 14.87 12.18 11.30
C ASP A 94 15.97 11.12 11.11
N THR A 95 16.23 10.33 12.15
CA THR A 95 17.25 9.27 12.15
C THR A 95 16.64 7.89 12.45
N ALA A 96 15.32 7.81 12.58
CA ALA A 96 14.63 6.59 12.98
C ALA A 96 13.90 5.92 11.81
N ARG A 97 12.65 6.29 11.56
CA ARG A 97 11.80 5.65 10.55
C ARG A 97 11.70 6.43 9.24
N GLY A 98 12.13 7.69 9.25
CA GLY A 98 12.06 8.60 8.13
C GLY A 98 10.70 9.28 7.97
N ILE A 99 10.72 10.41 7.27
CA ILE A 99 9.53 11.20 6.95
C ILE A 99 9.04 10.77 5.58
N ARG A 100 7.76 10.41 5.48
CA ARG A 100 7.15 9.90 4.26
C ARG A 100 6.02 10.76 3.74
N SER A 101 5.35 11.47 4.67
CA SER A 101 4.24 12.37 4.37
C SER A 101 4.57 13.78 4.79
N TYR A 102 4.54 14.70 3.86
CA TYR A 102 4.72 16.12 4.09
C TYR A 102 3.89 16.90 3.07
N PHE A 103 3.64 18.17 3.36
CA PHE A 103 2.94 19.10 2.47
C PHE A 103 3.30 20.53 2.81
N TRP A 104 3.06 21.44 1.87
CA TRP A 104 3.26 22.85 2.08
C TRP A 104 2.10 23.49 2.84
N SER A 105 2.41 24.35 3.80
CA SER A 105 1.44 25.32 4.30
C SER A 105 1.36 26.52 3.35
N TYR A 106 0.37 27.39 3.56
CA TYR A 106 0.32 28.68 2.84
C TYR A 106 1.12 29.78 3.54
N ARG A 107 1.65 29.52 4.75
CA ARG A 107 2.62 30.42 5.37
C ARG A 107 3.92 30.35 4.57
N PRO A 108 4.48 31.52 4.15
CA PRO A 108 5.76 31.52 3.46
C PRO A 108 6.84 30.75 4.23
N ASP A 109 7.70 30.09 3.48
CA ASP A 109 8.87 29.36 4.03
C ASP A 109 8.51 28.31 5.11
N THR A 110 7.32 27.68 5.03
CA THR A 110 6.87 26.72 6.06
C THR A 110 6.31 25.44 5.45
N LEU A 111 6.92 24.31 5.82
CA LEU A 111 6.47 22.94 5.52
C LEU A 111 5.85 22.30 6.75
N LEU A 112 4.91 21.39 6.50
CA LEU A 112 4.30 20.52 7.50
C LEU A 112 4.61 19.06 7.19
N TYR A 113 4.80 18.22 8.22
CA TYR A 113 4.96 16.78 8.04
C TYR A 113 4.36 16.00 9.19
N LEU A 114 3.99 14.74 8.90
CA LEU A 114 3.50 13.79 9.89
C LEU A 114 4.58 12.75 10.18
N ARG A 115 4.72 12.38 11.46
CA ARG A 115 5.64 11.35 11.92
C ARG A 115 5.05 10.60 13.11
N ASP A 116 5.16 9.26 13.08
CA ASP A 116 4.90 8.35 14.20
C ASP A 116 6.19 7.98 14.94
N SER A 117 6.07 7.18 15.98
CA SER A 117 7.21 6.68 16.77
C SER A 117 7.20 5.15 16.76
N GLY A 118 8.25 4.54 16.21
CA GLY A 118 8.40 3.07 16.21
C GLY A 118 7.32 2.29 15.48
N GLY A 119 6.44 2.94 14.72
CA GLY A 119 5.36 2.30 14.00
C GLY A 119 4.03 2.22 14.75
N ASP A 120 3.86 2.98 15.83
CA ASP A 120 2.66 3.01 16.67
C ASP A 120 1.45 3.72 16.04
N GLU A 121 1.66 4.44 14.93
CA GLU A 121 0.66 5.27 14.23
C GLU A 121 0.06 6.41 15.08
N ASP A 122 0.64 6.72 16.21
CA ASP A 122 0.37 7.96 16.93
C ASP A 122 1.08 9.12 16.22
N PHE A 123 0.51 9.53 15.09
CA PHE A 123 1.09 10.54 14.22
C PHE A 123 1.02 11.93 14.83
N HIS A 124 2.17 12.56 15.04
CA HIS A 124 2.26 13.97 15.38
C HIS A 124 2.46 14.83 14.14
N LEU A 125 1.88 16.04 14.18
CA LEU A 125 2.07 17.06 13.16
C LEU A 125 3.21 17.99 13.53
N TYR A 126 4.16 18.17 12.63
CA TYR A 126 5.31 19.05 12.78
C TYR A 126 5.28 20.19 11.77
N ALA A 127 5.79 21.34 12.15
CA ALA A 127 6.09 22.44 11.23
C ALA A 127 7.60 22.67 11.13
N VAL A 128 8.09 22.92 9.92
CA VAL A 128 9.48 23.33 9.63
C VAL A 128 9.48 24.74 9.09
N ASP A 129 10.23 25.62 9.74
CA ASP A 129 10.51 26.96 9.25
C ASP A 129 11.83 26.93 8.46
N LEU A 130 11.76 27.19 7.16
CA LEU A 130 12.90 27.11 6.24
C LEU A 130 13.94 28.21 6.44
N THR A 131 13.60 29.29 7.17
CA THR A 131 14.52 30.40 7.45
C THR A 131 15.46 30.09 8.61
N SER A 132 15.01 29.24 9.54
CA SER A 132 15.75 28.85 10.73
C SER A 132 16.15 27.36 10.76
N ASP A 133 15.62 26.54 9.86
CA ASP A 133 15.70 25.06 9.86
C ASP A 133 15.22 24.43 11.18
N GLN A 134 14.32 25.12 11.87
CA GLN A 134 13.75 24.60 13.11
C GLN A 134 12.48 23.81 12.84
N SER A 135 12.42 22.59 13.36
CA SER A 135 11.25 21.76 13.40
C SER A 135 10.55 21.88 14.74
N ARG A 136 9.25 22.08 14.72
CA ARG A 136 8.40 22.17 15.92
C ARG A 136 7.32 21.11 15.88
N ASP A 137 7.17 20.34 16.94
CA ASP A 137 6.00 19.50 17.16
C ASP A 137 4.80 20.40 17.52
N LEU A 138 3.75 20.36 16.69
CA LEU A 138 2.51 21.12 16.89
C LEU A 138 1.49 20.37 17.74
N THR A 139 1.68 19.07 17.94
CA THR A 139 0.77 18.19 18.66
C THR A 139 1.51 17.33 19.70
N PRO A 140 2.30 17.92 20.63
CA PRO A 140 3.21 17.21 21.54
C PRO A 140 2.44 16.56 22.71
N PHE A 141 1.51 15.64 22.40
CA PHE A 141 0.68 14.95 23.37
C PHE A 141 0.86 13.44 23.23
N GLU A 142 1.21 12.77 24.31
CA GLU A 142 1.39 11.32 24.30
C GLU A 142 0.10 10.59 23.91
N LYS A 143 0.23 9.50 23.15
CA LYS A 143 -0.88 8.65 22.68
C LYS A 143 -1.96 9.43 21.94
N THR A 144 -1.53 10.40 21.17
CA THR A 144 -2.40 11.26 20.38
C THR A 144 -2.11 11.09 18.90
N THR A 145 -3.15 10.85 18.13
CA THR A 145 -3.07 10.86 16.67
C THR A 145 -3.59 12.20 16.14
N ALA A 146 -2.76 12.94 15.42
CA ALA A 146 -3.14 14.18 14.76
C ALA A 146 -3.73 13.90 13.36
N GLN A 147 -4.85 14.52 13.06
CA GLN A 147 -5.51 14.48 11.75
C GLN A 147 -5.59 15.90 11.17
N VAL A 148 -4.93 16.15 10.05
CA VAL A 148 -5.01 17.45 9.38
C VAL A 148 -6.37 17.56 8.69
N VAL A 149 -7.20 18.48 9.15
CA VAL A 149 -8.54 18.73 8.59
C VAL A 149 -8.47 19.79 7.47
N GLY A 150 -7.56 20.75 7.59
CA GLY A 150 -7.39 21.75 6.54
C GLY A 150 -6.22 22.70 6.73
N VAL A 151 -5.68 23.14 5.59
CA VAL A 151 -4.80 24.31 5.44
C VAL A 151 -5.50 25.30 4.52
N SER A 152 -5.32 26.60 4.75
CA SER A 152 -6.02 27.62 3.97
C SER A 152 -5.10 28.80 3.62
N ASP A 153 -5.19 29.24 2.37
CA ASP A 153 -4.54 30.45 1.87
C ASP A 153 -5.13 31.74 2.48
N ARG A 154 -6.36 31.68 3.00
CA ARG A 154 -6.99 32.76 3.75
C ARG A 154 -6.46 32.89 5.18
N HIS A 155 -5.95 31.79 5.74
CA HIS A 155 -5.40 31.71 7.09
C HIS A 155 -4.00 31.07 7.07
N PRO A 156 -3.03 31.66 6.35
CA PRO A 156 -1.74 31.03 6.07
C PRO A 156 -0.90 30.72 7.33
N GLY A 157 -1.13 31.44 8.43
CA GLY A 157 -0.41 31.25 9.69
C GLY A 157 -0.92 30.12 10.58
N THR A 158 -1.99 29.42 10.19
CA THR A 158 -2.63 28.40 11.04
C THR A 158 -3.00 27.15 10.25
N VAL A 159 -3.22 26.05 10.97
CA VAL A 159 -3.72 24.77 10.45
C VAL A 159 -4.89 24.30 11.31
N LEU A 160 -5.85 23.62 10.70
CA LEU A 160 -6.97 23.00 11.39
C LEU A 160 -6.65 21.52 11.61
N VAL A 161 -6.60 21.07 12.88
CA VAL A 161 -6.13 19.74 13.27
C VAL A 161 -7.10 19.09 14.25
N GLY A 162 -7.50 17.86 13.96
CA GLY A 162 -8.16 16.97 14.91
C GLY A 162 -7.13 16.29 15.81
N MET A 163 -7.36 16.25 17.11
CA MET A 163 -6.54 15.55 18.09
C MET A 163 -7.41 14.75 19.05
N ASN A 164 -7.00 13.51 19.33
CA ASN A 164 -7.72 12.61 20.23
C ASN A 164 -7.11 12.55 21.65
N ASP A 165 -6.44 13.63 22.06
CA ASP A 165 -5.74 13.76 23.35
C ASP A 165 -6.69 13.74 24.57
N ARG A 166 -7.95 14.15 24.40
CA ARG A 166 -8.97 14.10 25.44
C ARG A 166 -9.69 12.75 25.51
N ASP A 167 -9.99 12.18 24.35
CA ASP A 167 -10.75 10.95 24.20
C ASP A 167 -10.10 10.12 23.06
N PRO A 168 -9.56 8.93 23.36
CA PRO A 168 -8.82 8.17 22.36
C PRO A 168 -9.64 7.73 21.14
N GLN A 169 -10.97 7.78 21.24
CA GLN A 169 -11.89 7.42 20.14
C GLN A 169 -12.24 8.60 19.24
N TRP A 170 -12.26 9.84 19.78
CA TRP A 170 -12.84 10.99 19.09
C TRP A 170 -11.92 12.20 19.11
N HIS A 171 -11.70 12.75 17.92
CA HIS A 171 -10.85 13.91 17.73
C HIS A 171 -11.61 15.21 18.01
N ASP A 172 -11.13 15.99 18.97
CA ASP A 172 -11.49 17.39 19.13
C ASP A 172 -10.77 18.22 18.08
N LEU A 173 -11.37 19.27 17.58
CA LEU A 173 -10.82 20.09 16.50
C LEU A 173 -10.20 21.37 17.05
N TYR A 174 -8.96 21.61 16.66
CA TYR A 174 -8.18 22.77 17.08
C TYR A 174 -7.68 23.56 15.87
N ARG A 175 -7.62 24.89 16.02
CA ARG A 175 -6.79 25.74 15.19
C ARG A 175 -5.43 25.88 15.86
N VAL A 176 -4.36 25.55 15.16
CA VAL A 176 -2.99 25.60 15.67
C VAL A 176 -2.20 26.66 14.92
N ASP A 177 -1.55 27.58 15.64
CA ASP A 177 -0.67 28.59 15.08
C ASP A 177 0.68 27.95 14.70
N LEU A 178 1.10 28.13 13.46
CA LEU A 178 2.30 27.49 12.91
C LEU A 178 3.60 28.05 13.48
N ALA A 179 3.59 29.30 13.99
CA ALA A 179 4.77 29.95 14.53
C ALA A 179 4.99 29.60 16.00
N SER A 180 3.94 29.66 16.83
CA SER A 180 4.02 29.44 18.26
C SER A 180 3.74 28.00 18.68
N GLY A 181 2.92 27.26 17.89
CA GLY A 181 2.34 25.97 18.27
C GLY A 181 1.15 26.14 19.25
N GLU A 182 0.70 27.38 19.51
CA GLU A 182 -0.46 27.61 20.35
C GLU A 182 -1.72 27.07 19.69
N ARG A 183 -2.53 26.31 20.44
CA ARG A 183 -3.79 25.74 19.96
C ARG A 183 -5.00 26.42 20.59
N SER A 184 -6.01 26.68 19.79
CA SER A 184 -7.34 27.14 20.23
C SER A 184 -8.39 26.14 19.82
N LEU A 185 -9.26 25.75 20.77
CA LEU A 185 -10.35 24.82 20.50
C LEU A 185 -11.36 25.43 19.54
N VAL A 186 -11.66 24.73 18.45
CA VAL A 186 -12.69 25.09 17.47
C VAL A 186 -13.97 24.32 17.76
N GLU A 187 -13.85 23.00 17.97
CA GLU A 187 -14.98 22.12 18.24
C GLU A 187 -14.57 21.02 19.20
N ARG A 188 -15.36 20.84 20.26
CA ARG A 188 -15.24 19.66 21.14
C ARG A 188 -16.13 18.55 20.58
N ASN A 189 -15.53 17.43 20.23
CA ASN A 189 -16.27 16.30 19.67
C ASN A 189 -17.07 15.56 20.75
N THR A 190 -18.26 16.04 21.03
CA THR A 190 -19.24 15.40 21.92
C THR A 190 -20.35 14.67 21.15
N HIS A 191 -20.30 14.74 19.82
CA HIS A 191 -21.33 14.20 18.93
C HIS A 191 -20.87 12.96 18.15
N GLN A 192 -19.70 12.41 18.48
CA GLN A 192 -19.12 11.24 17.80
C GLN A 192 -18.93 11.49 16.29
N ILE A 193 -18.47 12.67 15.94
CA ILE A 193 -18.18 13.06 14.57
C ILE A 193 -16.94 12.29 14.07
N GLY A 194 -17.07 11.63 12.93
CA GLY A 194 -15.98 10.92 12.27
C GLY A 194 -15.18 11.80 11.33
N GLU A 195 -15.84 12.74 10.65
CA GLU A 195 -15.21 13.65 9.69
C GLU A 195 -15.85 15.05 9.79
N TYR A 196 -15.03 16.09 9.72
CA TYR A 196 -15.46 17.48 9.62
C TYR A 196 -15.14 18.05 8.24
N VAL A 197 -16.07 18.82 7.68
CA VAL A 197 -15.89 19.57 6.44
C VAL A 197 -15.95 21.06 6.76
N ALA A 198 -14.80 21.74 6.59
CA ALA A 198 -14.66 23.18 6.79
C ALA A 198 -14.49 23.90 5.45
N ASP A 199 -14.93 25.15 5.38
CA ASP A 199 -14.60 26.03 4.26
C ASP A 199 -13.19 26.66 4.42
N ALA A 200 -12.80 27.49 3.44
CA ALA A 200 -11.48 28.14 3.45
C ALA A 200 -11.29 29.15 4.61
N ASP A 201 -12.34 29.55 5.30
CA ASP A 201 -12.28 30.41 6.49
C ASP A 201 -12.25 29.60 7.80
N TYR A 202 -12.10 28.26 7.70
CA TYR A 202 -12.16 27.29 8.80
C TYR A 202 -13.50 27.28 9.53
N VAL A 203 -14.57 27.71 8.84
CA VAL A 203 -15.94 27.56 9.35
C VAL A 203 -16.42 26.16 9.06
N LEU A 204 -16.79 25.44 10.10
CA LEU A 204 -17.36 24.09 9.97
C LEU A 204 -18.73 24.19 9.29
N ARG A 205 -18.90 23.47 8.18
CA ARG A 205 -20.12 23.46 7.38
C ARG A 205 -20.87 22.15 7.47
N TYR A 206 -20.15 21.03 7.35
CA TYR A 206 -20.72 19.68 7.36
C TYR A 206 -19.88 18.74 8.22
N ALA A 207 -20.48 17.60 8.58
CA ALA A 207 -19.80 16.54 9.31
C ALA A 207 -20.45 15.20 9.00
N THR A 208 -19.76 14.10 9.30
CA THR A 208 -20.30 12.74 9.24
C THR A 208 -20.32 12.10 10.62
N ARG A 209 -21.31 11.28 10.87
CA ARG A 209 -21.45 10.49 12.10
C ARG A 209 -21.93 9.08 11.76
N SER A 210 -21.26 8.07 12.32
CA SER A 210 -21.66 6.67 12.13
C SER A 210 -22.95 6.35 12.90
N ARG A 211 -23.84 5.60 12.26
CA ARG A 211 -25.09 5.11 12.81
C ARG A 211 -24.93 3.72 13.43
N PRO A 212 -25.79 3.32 14.37
CA PRO A 212 -25.76 1.96 14.93
C PRO A 212 -25.95 0.83 13.89
N ASP A 213 -26.67 1.12 12.79
CA ASP A 213 -26.92 0.18 11.69
C ASP A 213 -25.75 0.11 10.67
N GLY A 214 -24.65 0.83 10.93
CA GLY A 214 -23.48 0.89 10.04
C GLY A 214 -23.62 1.90 8.89
N GLY A 215 -24.74 2.60 8.77
CA GLY A 215 -24.90 3.74 7.86
C GLY A 215 -24.26 5.02 8.42
N LEU A 216 -24.41 6.14 7.73
CA LEU A 216 -23.89 7.44 8.13
C LEU A 216 -25.00 8.49 8.20
N ASP A 217 -24.97 9.34 9.23
CA ASP A 217 -25.66 10.62 9.22
C ASP A 217 -24.74 11.65 8.57
N LEU A 218 -25.27 12.41 7.64
CA LEU A 218 -24.68 13.65 7.16
C LEU A 218 -25.26 14.81 7.96
N LEU A 219 -24.40 15.58 8.59
CA LEU A 219 -24.76 16.69 9.46
C LEU A 219 -24.41 18.04 8.81
N ARG A 220 -25.22 19.02 9.07
CA ARG A 220 -25.00 20.42 8.67
C ARG A 220 -24.87 21.31 9.92
N ARG A 221 -23.97 22.27 9.89
CA ARG A 221 -23.82 23.24 10.97
C ARG A 221 -24.99 24.24 10.96
N VAL A 222 -25.64 24.42 12.10
CA VAL A 222 -26.69 25.42 12.31
C VAL A 222 -26.41 26.15 13.63
N GLY A 223 -26.02 27.39 13.56
CA GLY A 223 -25.55 28.13 14.73
C GLY A 223 -24.33 27.43 15.35
N GLU A 224 -24.41 27.12 16.64
CA GLU A 224 -23.36 26.38 17.36
C GLU A 224 -23.61 24.86 17.42
N GLY A 225 -24.68 24.37 16.81
CA GLY A 225 -25.08 22.95 16.84
C GLY A 225 -24.97 22.27 15.49
N TRP A 226 -25.30 20.97 15.51
CA TRP A 226 -25.38 20.11 14.34
C TRP A 226 -26.81 19.62 14.13
N GLU A 227 -27.30 19.71 12.91
CA GLU A 227 -28.59 19.13 12.50
C GLU A 227 -28.38 18.07 11.44
N GLN A 228 -29.21 17.04 11.45
CA GLN A 228 -29.19 16.04 10.39
C GLN A 228 -29.56 16.72 9.06
N TYR A 229 -28.67 16.59 8.08
CA TYR A 229 -28.83 17.13 6.74
C TYR A 229 -29.36 16.07 5.78
N ASP A 230 -28.79 14.85 5.88
CA ASP A 230 -29.12 13.71 5.03
C ASP A 230 -28.66 12.43 5.72
N GLU A 231 -28.97 11.25 5.15
CA GLU A 231 -28.48 9.96 5.63
C GLU A 231 -27.98 9.09 4.49
N ILE A 232 -26.97 8.28 4.78
CA ILE A 232 -26.41 7.31 3.85
C ILE A 232 -26.69 5.92 4.42
N PRO A 233 -27.43 5.07 3.68
CA PRO A 233 -27.63 3.67 4.06
C PRO A 233 -26.30 2.92 4.13
N PHE A 234 -26.26 1.84 4.91
CA PHE A 234 -25.06 1.02 5.08
C PHE A 234 -24.45 0.57 3.75
N GLU A 235 -25.26 0.11 2.82
CA GLU A 235 -24.83 -0.37 1.50
C GLU A 235 -24.16 0.69 0.62
N ASP A 236 -24.43 1.97 0.88
CA ASP A 236 -23.83 3.11 0.19
C ASP A 236 -22.65 3.73 0.96
N GLY A 237 -22.43 3.32 2.22
CA GLY A 237 -21.51 3.97 3.15
C GLY A 237 -20.03 3.95 2.74
N MET A 238 -19.61 3.03 1.86
CA MET A 238 -18.24 2.98 1.35
C MET A 238 -18.04 3.77 0.04
N THR A 239 -19.12 4.14 -0.62
CA THR A 239 -19.10 4.76 -1.96
C THR A 239 -19.73 6.16 -1.99
N THR A 240 -20.38 6.57 -0.90
CA THR A 240 -21.05 7.88 -0.78
C THR A 240 -20.43 8.70 0.34
N GLY A 241 -20.15 9.98 0.09
CA GLY A 241 -19.59 10.90 1.08
C GLY A 241 -19.27 12.28 0.50
N PHE A 242 -18.89 13.20 1.37
CA PHE A 242 -18.45 14.51 0.97
C PHE A 242 -17.14 14.43 0.16
N ALA A 243 -17.03 15.25 -0.89
CA ALA A 243 -15.85 15.34 -1.75
C ALA A 243 -15.14 16.71 -1.67
N GLY A 244 -15.70 17.64 -0.92
CA GLY A 244 -15.11 18.96 -0.66
C GLY A 244 -16.06 20.12 -0.90
N LEU A 245 -15.56 21.33 -0.64
CA LEU A 245 -16.27 22.60 -0.84
C LEU A 245 -15.44 23.52 -1.76
N THR A 246 -16.13 24.33 -2.55
CA THR A 246 -15.48 25.51 -3.15
C THR A 246 -14.99 26.46 -2.06
N LYS A 247 -13.93 27.23 -2.34
CA LYS A 247 -13.33 28.12 -1.33
C LYS A 247 -14.28 29.22 -0.79
N ASP A 248 -15.28 29.58 -1.57
CA ASP A 248 -16.34 30.51 -1.15
C ASP A 248 -17.46 29.80 -0.35
N GLY A 249 -17.40 28.46 -0.24
CA GLY A 249 -18.41 27.67 0.42
C GLY A 249 -19.74 27.56 -0.35
N GLY A 250 -19.80 28.07 -1.59
CA GLY A 250 -21.04 28.14 -2.39
C GLY A 250 -21.43 26.81 -3.01
N THR A 251 -20.49 25.91 -3.23
CA THR A 251 -20.76 24.58 -3.80
C THR A 251 -20.15 23.48 -2.94
N LEU A 252 -20.97 22.53 -2.52
CA LEU A 252 -20.56 21.27 -1.90
C LEU A 252 -20.46 20.19 -2.98
N TYR A 253 -19.30 19.56 -3.10
CA TYR A 253 -19.16 18.35 -3.92
C TYR A 253 -19.42 17.10 -3.10
N MET A 254 -20.12 16.15 -3.71
CA MET A 254 -20.48 14.89 -3.08
C MET A 254 -20.36 13.74 -4.07
N ARG A 255 -19.69 12.66 -3.70
CA ARG A 255 -19.81 11.37 -4.37
C ARG A 255 -21.05 10.68 -3.84
N ASP A 256 -21.90 10.15 -4.70
CA ASP A 256 -23.17 9.54 -4.30
C ASP A 256 -23.52 8.33 -5.15
N SER A 257 -23.69 7.17 -4.53
CA SER A 257 -24.09 5.90 -5.16
C SER A 257 -25.54 5.52 -4.86
N ARG A 258 -26.29 6.33 -4.13
CA ARG A 258 -27.70 6.03 -3.80
C ARG A 258 -28.54 5.99 -5.07
N GLY A 259 -29.30 4.88 -5.23
CA GLY A 259 -30.11 4.64 -6.44
C GLY A 259 -29.34 4.21 -7.68
N ARG A 260 -28.04 3.91 -7.56
CA ARG A 260 -27.14 3.47 -8.63
C ARG A 260 -26.09 2.51 -8.08
N ASN A 261 -25.36 1.79 -8.93
CA ASN A 261 -24.27 0.92 -8.49
C ASN A 261 -22.96 1.69 -8.27
N THR A 262 -22.44 2.34 -9.31
CA THR A 262 -21.24 3.18 -9.18
C THR A 262 -21.59 4.55 -8.64
N ASN A 263 -20.73 5.17 -7.84
CA ASN A 263 -20.92 6.53 -7.41
C ASN A 263 -20.74 7.52 -8.59
N ALA A 264 -21.39 8.65 -8.48
CA ALA A 264 -21.17 9.79 -9.36
C ALA A 264 -20.78 11.01 -8.53
N LEU A 265 -20.07 11.95 -9.15
CA LEU A 265 -19.79 13.24 -8.54
C LEU A 265 -20.94 14.21 -8.81
N PHE A 266 -21.45 14.80 -7.74
CA PHE A 266 -22.46 15.85 -7.79
C PHE A 266 -21.93 17.15 -7.22
N ALA A 267 -22.40 18.27 -7.76
CA ALA A 267 -22.28 19.62 -7.20
C ALA A 267 -23.61 20.00 -6.56
N ILE A 268 -23.58 20.46 -5.32
CA ILE A 268 -24.74 20.89 -4.56
C ILE A 268 -24.57 22.37 -4.25
N ASP A 269 -25.48 23.22 -4.72
CA ASP A 269 -25.55 24.61 -4.34
C ASP A 269 -25.91 24.71 -2.84
N THR A 270 -25.04 25.30 -2.02
CA THR A 270 -25.22 25.27 -0.56
C THR A 270 -26.34 26.19 -0.07
N ALA A 271 -26.77 27.17 -0.89
CA ALA A 271 -27.85 28.08 -0.55
C ALA A 271 -29.23 27.53 -0.89
N THR A 272 -29.36 26.85 -2.04
CA THR A 272 -30.63 26.34 -2.54
C THR A 272 -30.82 24.84 -2.30
N GLY A 273 -29.73 24.08 -2.13
CA GLY A 273 -29.72 22.62 -2.07
C GLY A 273 -29.89 21.95 -3.43
N GLU A 274 -29.85 22.72 -4.54
CA GLU A 274 -29.94 22.14 -5.89
C GLU A 274 -28.74 21.23 -6.15
N LYS A 275 -28.99 19.96 -6.58
CA LYS A 275 -28.00 18.94 -6.84
C LYS A 275 -27.87 18.71 -8.33
N THR A 276 -26.69 18.94 -8.88
CA THR A 276 -26.38 18.80 -10.31
C THR A 276 -25.31 17.72 -10.50
N LEU A 277 -25.52 16.82 -11.48
CA LEU A 277 -24.54 15.80 -11.87
C LEU A 277 -23.33 16.48 -12.52
N VAL A 278 -22.12 16.19 -12.01
CA VAL A 278 -20.86 16.64 -12.60
C VAL A 278 -20.27 15.58 -13.52
N HIS A 279 -20.14 14.34 -13.03
CA HIS A 279 -19.59 13.24 -13.80
C HIS A 279 -20.02 11.88 -13.24
N GLU A 280 -20.16 10.89 -14.11
CA GLU A 280 -20.38 9.48 -13.78
C GLU A 280 -19.70 8.54 -14.78
N ASP A 281 -19.30 7.35 -14.32
CA ASP A 281 -18.90 6.23 -15.17
C ASP A 281 -19.75 5.01 -14.85
N PRO A 282 -20.25 4.25 -15.83
CA PRO A 282 -21.12 3.10 -15.57
C PRO A 282 -20.39 1.86 -15.05
N ARG A 283 -19.06 1.82 -15.11
CA ARG A 283 -18.25 0.65 -14.75
C ARG A 283 -17.50 0.81 -13.44
N VAL A 284 -17.16 2.07 -13.07
CA VAL A 284 -16.34 2.36 -11.89
C VAL A 284 -16.86 3.57 -11.12
N ASP A 285 -16.50 3.62 -9.86
CA ASP A 285 -16.71 4.78 -9.04
C ASP A 285 -15.85 5.95 -9.52
N VAL A 286 -16.39 7.15 -9.42
CA VAL A 286 -15.61 8.37 -9.57
C VAL A 286 -14.55 8.42 -8.49
N GLY A 287 -13.30 8.53 -8.91
CA GLY A 287 -12.12 8.56 -8.05
C GLY A 287 -11.74 9.97 -7.59
N GLY A 288 -10.53 10.41 -7.97
CA GLY A 288 -10.01 11.75 -7.69
C GLY A 288 -10.71 12.85 -8.48
N ALA A 289 -10.64 14.06 -7.97
CA ALA A 289 -11.05 15.26 -8.70
C ALA A 289 -9.90 16.28 -8.69
N LEU A 290 -9.66 16.89 -9.83
CA LEU A 290 -8.73 18.01 -9.96
C LEU A 290 -9.53 19.30 -9.80
N ALA A 291 -9.23 20.06 -8.76
CA ALA A 291 -9.89 21.32 -8.48
C ALA A 291 -8.99 22.52 -8.81
N ASP A 292 -9.59 23.59 -9.26
CA ASP A 292 -8.91 24.88 -9.47
C ASP A 292 -8.32 25.39 -8.13
N PRO A 293 -7.03 25.72 -8.06
CA PRO A 293 -6.37 26.07 -6.80
C PRO A 293 -6.83 27.40 -6.20
N VAL A 294 -7.47 28.28 -7.00
CA VAL A 294 -7.97 29.57 -6.55
C VAL A 294 -9.42 29.48 -6.07
N THR A 295 -10.27 28.80 -6.80
CA THR A 295 -11.71 28.75 -6.54
C THR A 295 -12.18 27.49 -5.83
N GLY A 296 -11.44 26.38 -5.96
CA GLY A 296 -11.85 25.06 -5.51
C GLY A 296 -12.89 24.39 -6.42
N LYS A 297 -13.21 24.96 -7.59
CA LYS A 297 -14.13 24.33 -8.56
C LYS A 297 -13.48 23.13 -9.23
N VAL A 298 -14.22 22.04 -9.37
CA VAL A 298 -13.75 20.85 -10.05
C VAL A 298 -13.58 21.13 -11.55
N GLN A 299 -12.39 20.79 -12.07
CA GLN A 299 -12.00 20.98 -13.46
C GLN A 299 -11.91 19.66 -14.24
N ALA A 300 -11.54 18.57 -13.57
CA ALA A 300 -11.51 17.23 -14.14
C ALA A 300 -11.76 16.18 -13.07
N VAL A 301 -12.17 14.99 -13.50
CA VAL A 301 -12.52 13.87 -12.62
C VAL A 301 -11.84 12.60 -13.11
N ALA A 302 -11.20 11.86 -12.23
CA ALA A 302 -10.57 10.59 -12.54
C ALA A 302 -11.55 9.42 -12.41
N ALA A 303 -11.50 8.48 -13.35
CA ALA A 303 -12.14 7.18 -13.30
C ALA A 303 -11.11 6.09 -13.62
N ASN A 304 -10.97 5.07 -12.76
CA ASN A 304 -9.97 4.03 -12.92
C ASN A 304 -10.65 2.66 -13.04
N TYR A 305 -10.84 2.19 -14.27
CA TYR A 305 -11.32 0.81 -14.53
C TYR A 305 -10.13 -0.15 -14.66
N LEU A 306 -9.59 -0.29 -15.87
CA LEU A 306 -8.34 -1.01 -16.11
C LEU A 306 -7.13 -0.09 -15.90
N ARG A 307 -7.32 1.19 -16.22
CA ARG A 307 -6.33 2.27 -16.08
C ARG A 307 -7.05 3.57 -15.74
N GLU A 308 -6.33 4.50 -15.13
CA GLU A 308 -6.86 5.82 -14.81
C GLU A 308 -7.09 6.65 -16.08
N GLN A 309 -8.25 7.27 -16.15
CA GLN A 309 -8.66 8.18 -17.23
C GLN A 309 -9.25 9.45 -16.61
N TRP A 310 -8.90 10.59 -17.17
CA TRP A 310 -9.40 11.89 -16.74
C TRP A 310 -10.54 12.35 -17.65
N ALA A 311 -11.71 12.62 -17.06
CA ALA A 311 -12.82 13.26 -17.71
C ALA A 311 -12.76 14.76 -17.45
N VAL A 312 -12.71 15.57 -18.50
CA VAL A 312 -12.69 17.04 -18.44
C VAL A 312 -14.09 17.54 -18.06
N VAL A 313 -14.14 18.41 -17.06
CA VAL A 313 -15.35 19.12 -16.59
C VAL A 313 -15.30 20.59 -17.01
N ASP A 314 -14.10 21.19 -16.98
CA ASP A 314 -13.85 22.56 -17.41
C ASP A 314 -12.91 22.54 -18.62
N ASP A 315 -13.39 23.03 -19.76
CA ASP A 315 -12.63 23.06 -21.01
C ASP A 315 -11.31 23.84 -20.91
N ALA A 316 -11.19 24.74 -19.93
CA ALA A 316 -9.96 25.49 -19.70
C ALA A 316 -8.75 24.63 -19.35
N ILE A 317 -8.95 23.38 -18.87
CA ILE A 317 -7.87 22.43 -18.54
C ILE A 317 -7.65 21.36 -19.59
N ALA A 318 -8.54 21.24 -20.60
CA ALA A 318 -8.55 20.14 -21.55
C ALA A 318 -7.24 20.00 -22.32
N ALA A 319 -6.68 21.10 -22.79
CA ALA A 319 -5.45 21.11 -23.57
C ALA A 319 -4.22 20.76 -22.70
N ASP A 320 -4.23 21.14 -21.42
CA ASP A 320 -3.17 20.79 -20.46
C ASP A 320 -3.17 19.29 -20.18
N LEU A 321 -4.34 18.69 -19.90
CA LEU A 321 -4.45 17.24 -19.67
C LEU A 321 -4.03 16.44 -20.90
N ALA A 322 -4.47 16.83 -22.10
CA ALA A 322 -4.03 16.19 -23.34
C ALA A 322 -2.50 16.29 -23.53
N ARG A 323 -1.88 17.37 -23.09
CA ARG A 323 -0.42 17.54 -23.10
C ARG A 323 0.28 16.55 -22.17
N LEU A 324 -0.29 16.28 -20.98
CA LEU A 324 0.24 15.32 -20.03
C LEU A 324 0.06 13.88 -20.52
N GLU A 325 -1.07 13.54 -21.11
CA GLU A 325 -1.31 12.22 -21.73
C GLU A 325 -0.31 11.91 -22.84
N ALA A 326 0.14 12.93 -23.57
CA ALA A 326 1.14 12.80 -24.64
C ALA A 326 2.56 12.50 -24.15
N ILE A 327 2.84 12.41 -22.85
CA ILE A 327 4.15 12.02 -22.30
C ILE A 327 4.49 10.59 -22.73
N GLY A 328 3.53 9.68 -22.73
CA GLY A 328 3.74 8.29 -23.12
C GLY A 328 2.59 7.38 -22.75
N PRO A 329 2.76 6.05 -22.85
CA PRO A 329 1.70 5.07 -22.59
C PRO A 329 1.41 4.85 -21.09
N GLY A 330 2.14 5.52 -20.17
CA GLY A 330 1.91 5.48 -18.73
C GLY A 330 0.75 6.38 -18.30
N GLU A 331 0.72 6.70 -17.01
CA GLU A 331 -0.28 7.56 -16.36
C GLU A 331 0.40 8.78 -15.77
N ALA A 332 -0.15 9.97 -16.04
CA ALA A 332 0.34 11.23 -15.51
C ALA A 332 -0.58 11.72 -14.39
N SER A 333 -0.03 11.94 -13.22
CA SER A 333 -0.72 12.54 -12.07
C SER A 333 -0.12 13.89 -11.72
N ILE A 334 -0.98 14.83 -11.32
CA ILE A 334 -0.57 16.18 -10.94
C ILE A 334 -0.34 16.19 -9.42
N ASN A 335 0.93 16.23 -9.01
CA ASN A 335 1.29 16.21 -7.60
C ASN A 335 0.98 17.52 -6.89
N THR A 336 1.35 18.65 -7.50
CA THR A 336 1.11 19.98 -6.96
C THR A 336 0.94 21.01 -8.07
N ARG A 337 0.24 22.09 -7.74
CA ARG A 337 0.03 23.25 -8.59
C ARG A 337 0.36 24.51 -7.76
N THR A 338 0.97 25.52 -8.36
CA THR A 338 1.09 26.85 -7.74
C THR A 338 -0.28 27.49 -7.53
N LEU A 339 -0.39 28.39 -6.56
CA LEU A 339 -1.66 29.05 -6.28
C LEU A 339 -2.16 29.92 -7.46
N ASP A 340 -1.25 30.46 -8.28
CA ASP A 340 -1.58 31.17 -9.51
C ASP A 340 -1.81 30.25 -10.72
N ASP A 341 -1.75 28.94 -10.49
CA ASP A 341 -1.97 27.85 -11.46
C ASP A 341 -1.06 27.89 -12.70
N LYS A 342 0.12 28.51 -12.60
CA LYS A 342 1.04 28.62 -13.74
C LYS A 342 2.05 27.50 -13.84
N THR A 343 2.41 26.87 -12.73
CA THR A 343 3.40 25.79 -12.72
C THR A 343 2.85 24.58 -11.98
N TRP A 344 3.00 23.41 -12.60
CA TRP A 344 2.61 22.13 -12.02
C TRP A 344 3.82 21.21 -11.87
N ILE A 345 3.80 20.37 -10.86
CA ILE A 345 4.67 19.18 -10.76
C ILE A 345 3.83 17.96 -11.12
N VAL A 346 4.33 17.23 -12.09
CA VAL A 346 3.66 16.03 -12.64
C VAL A 346 4.52 14.82 -12.36
N ALA A 347 3.92 13.77 -11.82
CA ALA A 347 4.50 12.44 -11.72
C ALA A 347 3.95 11.58 -12.87
N TYR A 348 4.85 10.99 -13.65
CA TYR A 348 4.49 10.06 -14.70
C TYR A 348 4.93 8.65 -14.28
N SER A 349 3.99 7.71 -14.31
CA SER A 349 4.19 6.31 -13.94
C SER A 349 3.84 5.39 -15.10
N ALA A 350 4.73 4.43 -15.39
CA ALA A 350 4.46 3.29 -16.24
C ALA A 350 4.97 2.04 -15.54
N ALA A 351 4.40 0.87 -15.81
CA ALA A 351 4.79 -0.34 -15.12
C ALA A 351 6.29 -0.65 -15.31
N GLU A 352 6.79 -0.48 -16.53
CA GLU A 352 8.17 -0.75 -16.95
C GLU A 352 9.13 0.44 -16.74
N SER A 353 8.76 1.43 -15.94
CA SER A 353 9.60 2.60 -15.66
C SER A 353 9.44 3.08 -14.24
N PRO A 354 10.52 3.41 -13.53
CA PRO A 354 10.39 4.13 -12.27
C PRO A 354 9.70 5.49 -12.50
N VAL A 355 9.01 6.00 -11.49
CA VAL A 355 8.31 7.28 -11.57
C VAL A 355 9.23 8.38 -12.07
N GLN A 356 8.80 9.10 -13.11
CA GLN A 356 9.47 10.26 -13.69
C GLN A 356 8.76 11.52 -13.25
N TYR A 357 9.51 12.55 -12.87
CA TYR A 357 8.96 13.84 -12.47
C TYR A 357 9.19 14.87 -13.55
N TYR A 358 8.12 15.65 -13.83
CA TYR A 358 8.11 16.74 -14.80
C TYR A 358 7.68 18.04 -14.14
N ARG A 359 8.24 19.15 -14.63
CA ARG A 359 7.71 20.49 -14.42
C ARG A 359 6.93 20.89 -15.67
N TYR A 360 5.72 21.38 -15.46
CA TYR A 360 4.86 21.89 -16.50
C TYR A 360 4.56 23.37 -16.25
N ASP A 361 5.14 24.27 -17.07
CA ASP A 361 4.89 25.70 -17.03
C ASP A 361 3.82 26.05 -18.06
N ARG A 362 2.63 26.39 -17.59
CA ARG A 362 1.42 26.61 -18.40
C ARG A 362 1.45 27.94 -19.11
N ASP A 363 0.95 27.98 -20.35
CA ASP A 363 0.66 29.20 -21.09
C ASP A 363 -0.84 29.57 -21.11
N GLY A 364 -1.69 28.76 -20.47
CA GLY A 364 -3.13 28.90 -20.41
C GLY A 364 -3.89 28.43 -21.66
N ASN A 365 -3.17 27.90 -22.69
CA ASN A 365 -3.74 27.42 -23.95
C ASN A 365 -3.32 26.00 -24.30
N GLY A 366 -2.68 25.27 -23.35
CA GLY A 366 -2.16 23.92 -23.54
C GLY A 366 -0.86 23.84 -24.33
N GLY A 367 -0.26 24.95 -24.69
CA GLY A 367 1.06 25.04 -25.38
C GLY A 367 2.24 25.18 -24.41
N GLY A 368 2.00 25.03 -23.10
CA GLY A 368 3.00 25.23 -22.06
C GLY A 368 4.22 24.31 -22.17
N GLU A 369 5.32 24.70 -21.53
CA GLU A 369 6.58 23.95 -21.54
C GLU A 369 6.54 22.80 -20.53
N LEU A 370 6.70 21.54 -21.03
CA LEU A 370 6.81 20.36 -20.22
C LEU A 370 8.25 19.88 -20.21
N SER A 371 8.91 19.99 -19.06
CA SER A 371 10.33 19.66 -18.89
C SER A 371 10.52 18.47 -17.96
N ARG A 372 11.20 17.40 -18.42
CA ARG A 372 11.59 16.29 -17.53
C ARG A 372 12.61 16.79 -16.52
N MET A 373 12.38 16.49 -15.25
CA MET A 373 13.26 16.89 -14.15
C MET A 373 14.24 15.75 -13.79
N PHE A 374 13.70 14.64 -13.29
CA PHE A 374 14.50 13.49 -12.83
C PHE A 374 13.62 12.27 -12.63
N SER A 375 14.27 11.12 -12.44
CA SER A 375 13.65 9.88 -11.99
C SER A 375 13.60 9.79 -10.47
N GLY A 376 12.56 9.15 -9.93
CA GLY A 376 12.50 8.82 -8.51
C GLY A 376 13.49 7.74 -8.10
N ARG A 377 13.86 6.84 -9.03
CA ARG A 377 14.80 5.73 -8.82
C ARG A 377 15.73 5.57 -10.03
N PRO A 378 16.76 6.44 -10.17
CA PRO A 378 17.68 6.38 -11.31
C PRO A 378 18.39 5.03 -11.45
N ALA A 379 18.62 4.32 -10.35
CA ALA A 379 19.22 2.98 -10.35
C ALA A 379 18.42 1.93 -11.15
N LEU A 380 17.16 2.19 -11.44
CA LEU A 380 16.29 1.33 -12.23
C LEU A 380 16.21 1.76 -13.71
N GLU A 381 16.73 2.93 -14.07
CA GLU A 381 16.76 3.35 -15.47
C GLU A 381 17.64 2.40 -16.30
N GLY A 382 17.08 1.92 -17.41
CA GLY A 382 17.77 0.96 -18.29
C GLY A 382 17.84 -0.47 -17.74
N LYS A 383 17.25 -0.76 -16.57
CA LYS A 383 17.09 -2.13 -16.08
C LYS A 383 15.96 -2.85 -16.83
N PRO A 384 15.99 -4.19 -16.91
CA PRO A 384 14.99 -4.97 -17.63
C PRO A 384 13.67 -5.06 -16.84
N LEU A 385 13.01 -3.91 -16.66
CA LEU A 385 11.66 -3.83 -16.13
C LEU A 385 10.65 -4.31 -17.18
N VAL A 386 9.53 -4.87 -16.73
CA VAL A 386 8.54 -5.51 -17.62
C VAL A 386 7.17 -4.82 -17.53
N PRO A 387 6.35 -4.90 -18.60
CA PRO A 387 5.00 -4.36 -18.61
C PRO A 387 4.07 -5.05 -17.61
N MET A 388 2.99 -4.35 -17.25
CA MET A 388 1.85 -4.86 -16.51
C MET A 388 0.64 -4.87 -17.44
N TRP A 389 -0.06 -6.01 -17.51
CA TRP A 389 -1.16 -6.24 -18.43
C TRP A 389 -2.50 -6.30 -17.68
N PRO A 390 -3.37 -5.30 -17.82
CA PRO A 390 -4.73 -5.36 -17.26
C PRO A 390 -5.52 -6.53 -17.85
N GLN A 391 -6.27 -7.23 -16.98
CA GLN A 391 -7.08 -8.41 -17.33
C GLN A 391 -8.49 -8.27 -16.75
N GLU A 392 -9.47 -8.81 -17.44
CA GLU A 392 -10.83 -8.98 -16.94
C GLU A 392 -11.13 -10.48 -16.78
N LEU A 393 -11.00 -10.99 -15.57
CA LEU A 393 -11.29 -12.38 -15.26
C LEU A 393 -12.78 -12.57 -14.91
N ARG A 394 -13.27 -13.80 -15.01
CA ARG A 394 -14.62 -14.15 -14.57
C ARG A 394 -14.58 -15.10 -13.39
N SER A 395 -15.21 -14.72 -12.28
CA SER A 395 -15.44 -15.62 -11.18
C SER A 395 -16.47 -16.69 -11.55
N ARG A 396 -16.47 -17.81 -10.82
CA ARG A 396 -17.42 -18.93 -11.03
C ARG A 396 -18.89 -18.55 -10.95
N ASP A 397 -19.21 -17.47 -10.25
CA ASP A 397 -20.57 -16.91 -10.12
C ASP A 397 -20.79 -15.66 -11.00
N GLY A 398 -19.87 -15.39 -11.94
CA GLY A 398 -20.03 -14.44 -13.04
C GLY A 398 -19.64 -13.00 -12.78
N LYS A 399 -18.99 -12.68 -11.62
CA LYS A 399 -18.44 -11.33 -11.39
C LYS A 399 -17.22 -11.09 -12.28
N THR A 400 -17.00 -9.84 -12.67
CA THR A 400 -15.77 -9.42 -13.34
C THR A 400 -14.75 -9.03 -12.30
N LEU A 401 -13.58 -9.69 -12.34
CA LEU A 401 -12.44 -9.41 -11.47
C LEU A 401 -11.40 -8.68 -12.31
N VAL A 402 -11.33 -7.36 -12.16
CA VAL A 402 -10.25 -6.58 -12.78
C VAL A 402 -8.95 -6.95 -12.11
N SER A 403 -7.99 -7.42 -12.90
CA SER A 403 -6.73 -7.98 -12.42
C SER A 403 -5.56 -7.44 -13.23
N TYR A 404 -4.35 -7.64 -12.75
CA TYR A 404 -3.14 -7.21 -13.43
C TYR A 404 -2.15 -8.37 -13.48
N LEU A 405 -1.69 -8.69 -14.71
CA LEU A 405 -0.70 -9.73 -14.95
C LEU A 405 0.63 -9.09 -15.31
N THR A 406 1.70 -9.48 -14.60
CA THR A 406 3.07 -9.12 -14.92
C THR A 406 3.84 -10.39 -15.26
N LEU A 407 4.41 -10.48 -16.46
CA LEU A 407 5.15 -11.65 -16.92
C LEU A 407 6.65 -11.40 -16.85
N PRO A 408 7.47 -12.40 -16.48
CA PRO A 408 8.91 -12.27 -16.57
C PRO A 408 9.33 -12.16 -18.05
N ALA A 409 10.37 -11.37 -18.35
CA ALA A 409 10.78 -11.05 -19.71
C ALA A 409 11.05 -12.27 -20.62
N HIS A 410 11.44 -13.41 -20.04
CA HIS A 410 11.69 -14.64 -20.80
C HIS A 410 10.41 -15.43 -21.13
N ALA A 411 9.27 -15.06 -20.53
CA ALA A 411 7.98 -15.71 -20.76
C ALA A 411 7.01 -14.89 -21.61
N ASP A 412 7.40 -13.67 -22.00
CA ASP A 412 6.63 -12.79 -22.89
C ASP A 412 7.62 -12.13 -23.87
N GLY A 413 8.24 -12.96 -24.71
CA GLY A 413 9.30 -12.54 -25.60
C GLY A 413 8.86 -11.60 -26.73
N ASN A 414 7.57 -11.63 -27.08
CA ASN A 414 6.97 -10.78 -28.10
C ASN A 414 6.25 -9.54 -27.52
N GLY A 415 6.10 -9.45 -26.19
CA GLY A 415 5.48 -8.33 -25.50
C GLY A 415 3.97 -8.19 -25.75
N ASP A 416 3.23 -9.30 -25.86
CA ASP A 416 1.80 -9.30 -26.10
C ASP A 416 0.93 -9.58 -24.86
N GLY A 417 1.58 -9.79 -23.71
CA GLY A 417 0.92 -10.07 -22.42
C GLY A 417 0.42 -11.49 -22.27
N LYS A 418 0.91 -12.41 -23.11
CA LYS A 418 0.62 -13.84 -23.02
C LYS A 418 1.89 -14.62 -22.75
N ALA A 419 1.80 -15.60 -21.88
CA ALA A 419 2.96 -16.42 -21.58
C ALA A 419 3.29 -17.35 -22.78
N ASP A 420 4.54 -17.29 -23.26
CA ASP A 420 5.05 -18.18 -24.29
C ASP A 420 5.13 -19.63 -23.80
N GLN A 421 5.29 -19.82 -22.49
CA GLN A 421 5.32 -21.10 -21.78
C GLN A 421 4.93 -20.89 -20.31
N PRO A 422 4.39 -21.92 -19.64
CA PRO A 422 4.08 -21.82 -18.22
C PRO A 422 5.34 -21.54 -17.39
N VAL A 423 5.23 -20.58 -16.46
CA VAL A 423 6.28 -20.22 -15.47
C VAL A 423 5.71 -20.29 -14.06
N PRO A 424 6.52 -20.44 -13.01
CA PRO A 424 6.03 -20.32 -11.64
C PRO A 424 5.36 -18.97 -11.43
N MET A 425 4.30 -18.91 -10.61
CA MET A 425 3.51 -17.71 -10.40
C MET A 425 3.37 -17.38 -8.92
N VAL A 426 3.35 -16.09 -8.61
CA VAL A 426 2.94 -15.56 -7.31
C VAL A 426 1.61 -14.85 -7.47
N LEU A 427 0.59 -15.33 -6.77
CA LEU A 427 -0.66 -14.59 -6.57
C LEU A 427 -0.39 -13.55 -5.49
N LEU A 428 -0.35 -12.28 -5.88
CA LEU A 428 -0.09 -11.14 -4.98
C LEU A 428 -1.42 -10.51 -4.58
N VAL A 429 -1.76 -10.58 -3.29
CA VAL A 429 -3.07 -10.17 -2.78
C VAL A 429 -2.95 -8.87 -2.00
N HIS A 430 -3.70 -7.85 -2.41
CA HIS A 430 -3.71 -6.55 -1.72
C HIS A 430 -4.36 -6.62 -0.34
N GLY A 431 -3.97 -5.69 0.53
CA GLY A 431 -4.56 -5.48 1.85
C GLY A 431 -5.91 -4.74 1.79
N GLY A 432 -6.46 -4.45 2.94
CA GLY A 432 -7.74 -3.77 3.09
C GLY A 432 -8.73 -4.60 3.90
N PRO A 433 -9.71 -5.33 3.30
CA PRO A 433 -9.91 -5.66 1.89
C PRO A 433 -10.48 -4.53 1.03
N TRP A 434 -11.01 -3.49 1.65
CA TRP A 434 -11.61 -2.32 0.97
C TRP A 434 -10.52 -1.38 0.44
N ALA A 435 -9.76 -1.89 -0.51
CA ALA A 435 -8.72 -1.22 -1.28
C ALA A 435 -8.77 -1.76 -2.72
N ARG A 436 -7.76 -1.50 -3.53
CA ARG A 436 -7.66 -2.07 -4.87
C ARG A 436 -6.23 -2.07 -5.38
N ASP A 437 -5.91 -3.00 -6.28
CA ASP A 437 -4.77 -2.91 -7.18
C ASP A 437 -5.09 -2.00 -8.37
N ALA A 438 -4.07 -1.37 -8.91
CA ALA A 438 -4.15 -0.46 -10.06
C ALA A 438 -2.92 -0.64 -10.96
N TYR A 439 -3.04 -0.19 -12.22
CA TYR A 439 -1.93 -0.16 -13.15
C TYR A 439 -0.83 0.79 -12.65
N GLY A 440 0.44 0.42 -12.90
CA GLY A 440 1.59 1.27 -12.64
C GLY A 440 2.83 0.52 -12.19
N TYR A 441 3.87 1.27 -11.83
CA TYR A 441 5.10 0.69 -11.30
C TYR A 441 4.88 0.10 -9.91
N SER A 442 5.23 -1.17 -9.75
CA SER A 442 5.24 -1.86 -8.46
C SER A 442 6.61 -2.54 -8.26
N SER A 443 7.28 -2.23 -7.14
CA SER A 443 8.56 -2.89 -6.82
C SER A 443 8.39 -4.39 -6.61
N TYR A 444 7.25 -4.84 -6.07
CA TYR A 444 6.97 -6.27 -5.88
C TYR A 444 6.80 -6.99 -7.23
N ASP A 445 5.99 -6.43 -8.15
CA ASP A 445 5.80 -7.03 -9.48
C ASP A 445 7.12 -7.11 -10.23
N GLN A 446 7.90 -6.03 -10.26
CA GLN A 446 9.19 -6.00 -10.94
C GLN A 446 10.22 -6.94 -10.29
N TRP A 447 10.23 -7.02 -8.96
CA TRP A 447 11.07 -7.95 -8.24
C TRP A 447 10.75 -9.41 -8.59
N LEU A 448 9.50 -9.80 -8.42
CA LEU A 448 9.06 -11.18 -8.65
C LEU A 448 9.24 -11.59 -10.11
N ALA A 449 8.86 -10.71 -11.06
CA ALA A 449 9.05 -10.97 -12.48
C ALA A 449 10.54 -11.11 -12.84
N ASN A 450 11.42 -10.26 -12.30
CA ASN A 450 12.86 -10.38 -12.51
C ASN A 450 13.44 -11.66 -11.87
N ARG A 451 12.78 -12.24 -10.85
CA ARG A 451 13.17 -13.55 -10.27
C ARG A 451 12.65 -14.74 -11.07
N GLY A 452 11.85 -14.53 -12.12
CA GLY A 452 11.35 -15.55 -13.04
C GLY A 452 9.92 -15.99 -12.77
N TYR A 453 9.14 -15.21 -12.00
CA TYR A 453 7.75 -15.53 -11.67
C TYR A 453 6.78 -14.65 -12.45
N ALA A 454 5.69 -15.24 -12.95
CA ALA A 454 4.52 -14.44 -13.25
C ALA A 454 3.93 -13.88 -11.95
N VAL A 455 3.38 -12.68 -12.01
CA VAL A 455 2.68 -12.05 -10.87
C VAL A 455 1.25 -11.76 -11.29
N LEU A 456 0.29 -12.26 -10.52
CA LEU A 456 -1.12 -11.98 -10.73
C LEU A 456 -1.69 -11.24 -9.51
N SER A 457 -2.06 -9.97 -9.71
CA SER A 457 -2.73 -9.14 -8.71
C SER A 457 -4.22 -9.07 -9.05
N VAL A 458 -5.10 -9.36 -8.08
CA VAL A 458 -6.53 -9.57 -8.33
C VAL A 458 -7.37 -8.66 -7.45
N ASN A 459 -8.21 -7.84 -8.07
CA ASN A 459 -9.29 -7.17 -7.36
C ASN A 459 -10.45 -8.16 -7.16
N PHE A 460 -10.42 -8.87 -6.04
CA PHE A 460 -11.48 -9.78 -5.59
C PHE A 460 -12.67 -8.97 -5.07
N ARG A 461 -13.87 -9.61 -4.99
CA ARG A 461 -15.05 -8.94 -4.41
C ARG A 461 -14.75 -8.37 -3.02
N GLY A 462 -15.26 -7.19 -2.73
CA GLY A 462 -14.87 -6.39 -1.57
C GLY A 462 -13.87 -5.29 -1.92
N SER A 463 -13.11 -5.42 -3.03
CA SER A 463 -12.26 -4.34 -3.52
C SER A 463 -13.08 -3.11 -3.90
N THR A 464 -12.52 -1.91 -3.69
CA THR A 464 -13.20 -0.63 -3.91
C THR A 464 -13.02 -0.10 -5.33
N GLY A 465 -13.89 0.83 -5.73
CA GLY A 465 -13.82 1.50 -7.02
C GLY A 465 -14.61 0.86 -8.14
N PHE A 466 -15.24 -0.31 -7.92
CA PHE A 466 -16.01 -1.04 -8.91
C PHE A 466 -17.53 -1.02 -8.64
N GLY A 467 -17.97 -0.01 -7.89
CA GLY A 467 -19.34 0.15 -7.45
C GLY A 467 -19.68 -0.61 -6.17
N LYS A 468 -20.77 -0.20 -5.52
CA LYS A 468 -21.18 -0.76 -4.22
C LYS A 468 -21.58 -2.23 -4.29
N ASP A 469 -22.12 -2.72 -5.42
CA ASP A 469 -22.51 -4.12 -5.57
C ASP A 469 -21.29 -5.06 -5.54
N PHE A 470 -20.14 -4.60 -6.02
CA PHE A 470 -18.88 -5.34 -5.97
C PHE A 470 -18.26 -5.27 -4.56
N THR A 471 -18.23 -4.09 -3.97
CA THR A 471 -17.70 -3.86 -2.61
C THR A 471 -18.52 -4.65 -1.57
N ASN A 472 -19.85 -4.54 -1.59
CA ASN A 472 -20.73 -5.20 -0.64
C ASN A 472 -20.84 -6.72 -0.87
N ALA A 473 -20.48 -7.22 -2.05
CA ALA A 473 -20.41 -8.66 -2.31
C ALA A 473 -19.34 -9.38 -1.46
N GLY A 474 -18.44 -8.63 -0.83
CA GLY A 474 -17.48 -9.13 0.15
C GLY A 474 -18.01 -9.23 1.58
N ASP A 475 -19.20 -8.71 1.87
CA ASP A 475 -19.75 -8.68 3.22
C ASP A 475 -20.07 -10.11 3.72
N GLY A 476 -19.49 -10.49 4.86
CA GLY A 476 -19.60 -11.84 5.41
C GLY A 476 -18.85 -12.91 4.60
N GLU A 477 -18.05 -12.55 3.62
CA GLU A 477 -17.40 -13.49 2.70
C GLU A 477 -15.88 -13.65 2.90
N TRP A 478 -15.35 -13.19 4.04
CA TRP A 478 -13.98 -13.50 4.43
C TRP A 478 -13.79 -15.02 4.52
N ALA A 479 -12.76 -15.60 3.92
CA ALA A 479 -12.56 -17.02 3.68
C ALA A 479 -13.73 -17.73 2.96
N GLY A 480 -14.67 -16.97 2.39
CA GLY A 480 -15.77 -17.45 1.55
C GLY A 480 -15.53 -17.09 0.09
N LYS A 481 -16.50 -16.42 -0.54
CA LYS A 481 -16.42 -16.06 -1.97
C LYS A 481 -15.29 -15.11 -2.32
N MET A 482 -14.79 -14.32 -1.36
CA MET A 482 -13.58 -13.51 -1.56
C MET A 482 -12.37 -14.40 -1.83
N HIS A 483 -12.26 -15.54 -1.13
CA HIS A 483 -11.24 -16.54 -1.39
C HIS A 483 -11.51 -17.31 -2.68
N ASP A 484 -12.78 -17.63 -2.98
CA ASP A 484 -13.16 -18.29 -4.22
C ASP A 484 -12.73 -17.46 -5.46
N ASP A 485 -12.84 -16.13 -5.42
CA ASP A 485 -12.36 -15.25 -6.49
C ASP A 485 -10.85 -15.40 -6.74
N LEU A 486 -10.06 -15.54 -5.67
CA LEU A 486 -8.61 -15.78 -5.77
C LEU A 486 -8.30 -17.13 -6.38
N ILE A 487 -9.05 -18.18 -6.00
CA ILE A 487 -8.91 -19.52 -6.58
C ILE A 487 -9.31 -19.54 -8.05
N ASP A 488 -10.39 -18.82 -8.42
CA ASP A 488 -10.83 -18.70 -9.81
C ASP A 488 -9.77 -18.00 -10.67
N ALA A 489 -9.09 -16.98 -10.11
CA ALA A 489 -7.97 -16.31 -10.78
C ALA A 489 -6.76 -17.25 -11.00
N VAL A 490 -6.44 -18.10 -10.02
CA VAL A 490 -5.41 -19.15 -10.19
C VAL A 490 -5.80 -20.11 -11.29
N GLN A 491 -7.05 -20.60 -11.30
CA GLN A 491 -7.54 -21.51 -12.32
C GLN A 491 -7.53 -20.88 -13.72
N TRP A 492 -7.87 -19.60 -13.81
CA TRP A 492 -7.74 -18.83 -15.05
C TRP A 492 -6.28 -18.82 -15.54
N ALA A 493 -5.33 -18.50 -14.66
CA ALA A 493 -3.91 -18.44 -15.04
C ALA A 493 -3.37 -19.80 -15.52
N VAL A 494 -3.83 -20.91 -14.92
CA VAL A 494 -3.49 -22.27 -15.37
C VAL A 494 -4.12 -22.55 -16.72
N ALA A 495 -5.38 -22.20 -16.94
CA ALA A 495 -6.10 -22.44 -18.19
C ALA A 495 -5.52 -21.62 -19.36
N GLU A 496 -5.06 -20.39 -19.11
CA GLU A 496 -4.37 -19.53 -20.09
C GLU A 496 -2.89 -19.93 -20.33
N GLY A 497 -2.39 -20.94 -19.60
CA GLY A 497 -1.01 -21.42 -19.75
C GLY A 497 0.04 -20.50 -19.14
N VAL A 498 -0.35 -19.59 -18.26
CA VAL A 498 0.58 -18.71 -17.53
C VAL A 498 1.43 -19.50 -16.55
N THR A 499 0.82 -20.49 -15.88
CA THR A 499 1.48 -21.32 -14.86
C THR A 499 0.93 -22.74 -14.85
N THR A 500 1.44 -23.60 -13.95
CA THR A 500 0.90 -24.94 -13.68
C THR A 500 0.35 -25.02 -12.26
N GLU A 501 -0.59 -25.93 -11.98
CA GLU A 501 -1.27 -26.08 -10.69
C GLU A 501 -0.32 -26.22 -9.50
N ASP A 502 0.84 -26.86 -9.70
CA ASP A 502 1.85 -27.13 -8.66
C ASP A 502 2.87 -26.00 -8.47
N LYS A 503 2.79 -24.91 -9.23
CA LYS A 503 3.77 -23.83 -9.28
C LYS A 503 3.20 -22.46 -8.94
N VAL A 504 2.24 -22.39 -8.03
CA VAL A 504 1.64 -21.15 -7.57
C VAL A 504 1.94 -20.94 -6.09
N ALA A 505 2.51 -19.80 -5.72
CA ALA A 505 2.57 -19.29 -4.35
C ALA A 505 1.54 -18.19 -4.14
N ILE A 506 1.12 -17.99 -2.89
CA ILE A 506 0.29 -16.86 -2.48
C ILE A 506 1.08 -15.94 -1.55
N MET A 507 1.00 -14.64 -1.76
CA MET A 507 1.70 -13.62 -0.98
C MET A 507 0.83 -12.39 -0.80
N GLY A 508 0.85 -11.78 0.38
CA GLY A 508 0.18 -10.51 0.59
C GLY A 508 0.38 -9.92 1.97
N GLY A 509 -0.06 -8.67 2.12
CA GLY A 509 0.04 -7.93 3.36
C GLY A 509 -1.32 -7.63 3.99
N SER A 510 -1.41 -7.59 5.34
CA SER A 510 -2.64 -7.28 6.06
C SER A 510 -3.77 -8.25 5.69
N TYR A 511 -4.87 -7.78 5.09
CA TYR A 511 -5.87 -8.70 4.54
C TYR A 511 -5.24 -9.70 3.54
N GLY A 512 -4.27 -9.28 2.72
CA GLY A 512 -3.54 -10.18 1.81
C GLY A 512 -2.75 -11.26 2.55
N GLY A 513 -2.22 -10.94 3.74
CA GLY A 513 -1.61 -11.92 4.65
C GLY A 513 -2.64 -12.92 5.20
N TYR A 514 -3.81 -12.42 5.64
CA TYR A 514 -4.95 -13.26 5.99
C TYR A 514 -5.35 -14.18 4.81
N ALA A 515 -5.45 -13.64 3.59
CA ALA A 515 -5.77 -14.44 2.40
C ALA A 515 -4.71 -15.51 2.13
N THR A 516 -3.44 -15.23 2.41
CA THR A 516 -2.35 -16.22 2.36
C THR A 516 -2.59 -17.34 3.37
N LEU A 517 -2.90 -16.99 4.62
CA LEU A 517 -3.23 -17.98 5.66
C LEU A 517 -4.47 -18.80 5.30
N VAL A 518 -5.52 -18.17 4.74
CA VAL A 518 -6.72 -18.85 4.22
C VAL A 518 -6.35 -19.82 3.11
N GLY A 519 -5.51 -19.42 2.16
CA GLY A 519 -5.03 -20.27 1.09
C GLY A 519 -4.39 -21.56 1.59
N LEU A 520 -3.58 -21.47 2.65
CA LEU A 520 -2.90 -22.64 3.21
C LEU A 520 -3.75 -23.47 4.19
N THR A 521 -4.87 -22.93 4.68
CA THR A 521 -5.74 -23.63 5.65
C THR A 521 -7.04 -24.13 5.05
N PHE A 522 -7.69 -23.35 4.17
CA PHE A 522 -8.99 -23.70 3.57
C PHE A 522 -8.83 -24.43 2.23
N THR A 523 -7.77 -24.13 1.47
CA THR A 523 -7.43 -24.79 0.20
C THR A 523 -5.98 -25.29 0.19
N PRO A 524 -5.59 -26.19 1.14
CA PRO A 524 -4.20 -26.50 1.48
C PRO A 524 -3.40 -27.19 0.35
N ASP A 525 -4.07 -27.61 -0.70
CA ASP A 525 -3.46 -28.30 -1.84
C ASP A 525 -3.27 -27.37 -3.06
N THR A 526 -3.82 -26.13 -3.04
CA THR A 526 -3.77 -25.20 -4.18
C THR A 526 -2.41 -24.51 -4.32
N PHE A 527 -1.80 -24.08 -3.22
CA PHE A 527 -0.57 -23.31 -3.26
C PHE A 527 0.64 -24.15 -2.87
N ALA A 528 1.77 -23.88 -3.53
CA ALA A 528 3.04 -24.53 -3.21
C ALA A 528 3.63 -24.01 -1.88
N CYS A 529 3.44 -22.73 -1.57
CA CYS A 529 3.85 -22.09 -0.32
C CYS A 529 3.11 -20.74 -0.14
N GLY A 530 3.26 -20.11 1.03
CA GLY A 530 2.68 -18.80 1.33
C GLY A 530 3.66 -17.84 2.01
N VAL A 531 3.52 -16.53 1.71
CA VAL A 531 4.23 -15.44 2.38
C VAL A 531 3.20 -14.50 2.97
N ASP A 532 3.05 -14.53 4.28
CA ASP A 532 2.16 -13.70 5.06
C ASP A 532 2.92 -12.49 5.63
N ILE A 533 2.44 -11.29 5.36
CA ILE A 533 2.99 -10.06 5.92
C ILE A 533 1.90 -9.40 6.77
N VAL A 534 2.09 -9.37 8.10
CA VAL A 534 1.20 -8.75 9.09
C VAL A 534 -0.27 -9.15 8.94
N GLY A 535 -0.54 -10.43 8.59
CA GLY A 535 -1.88 -10.96 8.38
C GLY A 535 -2.54 -11.45 9.67
N PRO A 536 -3.83 -11.14 9.90
CA PRO A 536 -4.54 -11.65 11.07
C PRO A 536 -4.85 -13.15 10.93
N ALA A 537 -4.55 -13.92 11.97
CA ALA A 537 -4.84 -15.36 12.02
C ALA A 537 -6.17 -15.67 12.71
N ASN A 538 -6.67 -14.75 13.55
CA ASN A 538 -7.87 -14.91 14.38
C ASN A 538 -8.75 -13.67 14.34
N LEU A 539 -9.86 -13.72 13.61
CA LEU A 539 -10.74 -12.57 13.42
C LEU A 539 -11.44 -12.08 14.70
N ASN A 540 -11.58 -12.93 15.73
CA ASN A 540 -12.11 -12.51 17.02
C ASN A 540 -11.11 -11.60 17.74
N THR A 541 -9.83 -11.98 17.80
CA THR A 541 -8.81 -11.14 18.44
C THR A 541 -8.54 -9.89 17.62
N LEU A 542 -8.53 -9.96 16.29
CA LEU A 542 -8.44 -8.81 15.42
C LEU A 542 -9.48 -7.73 15.77
N LEU A 543 -10.78 -8.09 15.77
CA LEU A 543 -11.85 -7.12 16.03
C LEU A 543 -11.87 -6.62 17.49
N SER A 544 -11.38 -7.42 18.44
CA SER A 544 -11.29 -7.00 19.85
C SER A 544 -10.15 -6.04 20.14
N THR A 545 -9.19 -5.91 19.22
CA THR A 545 -7.95 -5.11 19.39
C THR A 545 -7.81 -3.96 18.40
N VAL A 546 -8.87 -3.61 17.65
CA VAL A 546 -8.84 -2.46 16.74
C VAL A 546 -8.49 -1.17 17.49
N PRO A 547 -7.70 -0.26 16.87
CA PRO A 547 -7.34 1.00 17.50
C PRO A 547 -8.57 1.83 17.90
N PRO A 548 -8.58 2.48 19.07
CA PRO A 548 -9.73 3.28 19.51
C PRO A 548 -10.19 4.35 18.52
N TYR A 549 -9.25 4.98 17.79
CA TYR A 549 -9.55 6.01 16.78
C TYR A 549 -10.26 5.48 15.53
N TRP A 550 -10.49 4.14 15.42
CA TRP A 550 -11.35 3.55 14.39
C TRP A 550 -12.82 3.49 14.81
N ALA A 551 -13.21 4.06 15.95
CA ALA A 551 -14.57 4.00 16.49
C ALA A 551 -15.64 4.42 15.47
N SER A 552 -15.36 5.43 14.62
CA SER A 552 -16.26 5.86 13.55
C SER A 552 -16.47 4.80 12.46
N PHE A 553 -15.50 3.92 12.23
CA PHE A 553 -15.55 2.86 11.22
C PHE A 553 -15.95 1.49 11.81
N TYR A 554 -15.82 1.29 13.13
CA TYR A 554 -16.00 0.00 13.79
C TYR A 554 -17.35 -0.66 13.52
N LYS A 555 -18.44 0.13 13.45
CA LYS A 555 -19.76 -0.39 13.15
C LYS A 555 -19.88 -0.99 11.75
N GLN A 556 -19.20 -0.41 10.79
CA GLN A 556 -19.09 -0.97 9.45
C GLN A 556 -18.26 -2.26 9.43
N LEU A 557 -17.13 -2.31 10.15
CA LEU A 557 -16.32 -3.53 10.29
C LEU A 557 -17.16 -4.69 10.82
N VAL A 558 -17.80 -4.49 11.96
CA VAL A 558 -18.62 -5.51 12.63
C VAL A 558 -19.74 -6.01 11.72
N ARG A 559 -20.44 -5.11 11.02
CA ARG A 559 -21.51 -5.51 10.11
C ARG A 559 -21.03 -6.27 8.89
N ARG A 560 -19.83 -5.96 8.37
CA ARG A 560 -19.25 -6.62 7.20
C ARG A 560 -18.53 -7.92 7.52
N MET A 561 -18.07 -8.10 8.74
CA MET A 561 -17.28 -9.27 9.15
C MET A 561 -18.04 -10.21 10.08
N GLY A 562 -18.81 -9.69 11.03
CA GLY A 562 -19.46 -10.40 12.11
C GLY A 562 -19.29 -9.66 13.43
N ASP A 563 -20.26 -9.78 14.35
CA ASP A 563 -20.27 -9.07 15.63
C ASP A 563 -19.56 -9.90 16.72
N PRO A 564 -18.37 -9.50 17.19
CA PRO A 564 -17.64 -10.24 18.22
C PRO A 564 -18.29 -10.17 19.60
N GLU A 565 -19.32 -9.34 19.81
CA GLU A 565 -20.05 -9.25 21.06
C GLU A 565 -21.18 -10.30 21.15
N THR A 566 -21.58 -10.92 20.04
CA THR A 566 -22.61 -11.95 19.99
C THR A 566 -21.99 -13.35 19.87
N GLU A 567 -22.65 -14.37 20.45
CA GLU A 567 -22.20 -15.76 20.34
C GLU A 567 -22.22 -16.26 18.88
N GLU A 568 -23.22 -15.83 18.09
CA GLU A 568 -23.32 -16.17 16.66
C GLU A 568 -22.17 -15.52 15.87
N GLY A 569 -21.88 -14.25 16.10
CA GLY A 569 -20.79 -13.56 15.43
C GLY A 569 -19.42 -14.10 15.82
N LYS A 570 -19.18 -14.43 17.09
CA LYS A 570 -17.94 -15.11 17.53
C LYS A 570 -17.76 -16.46 16.83
N ALA A 571 -18.82 -17.26 16.74
CA ALA A 571 -18.77 -18.55 16.04
C ALA A 571 -18.44 -18.35 14.55
N TRP A 572 -19.10 -17.39 13.91
CA TRP A 572 -18.89 -17.02 12.52
C TRP A 572 -17.44 -16.57 12.25
N LEU A 573 -16.92 -15.66 13.08
CA LEU A 573 -15.53 -15.19 12.99
C LEU A 573 -14.52 -16.34 13.20
N SER A 574 -14.80 -17.23 14.17
CA SER A 574 -13.97 -18.42 14.43
C SER A 574 -13.94 -19.36 13.22
N GLU A 575 -15.09 -19.62 12.59
CA GLU A 575 -15.19 -20.48 11.42
C GLU A 575 -14.32 -19.96 10.26
N ARG A 576 -14.15 -18.65 10.15
CA ARG A 576 -13.38 -17.96 9.11
C ARG A 576 -11.94 -17.63 9.50
N SER A 577 -11.53 -17.97 10.70
CA SER A 577 -10.17 -17.72 11.21
C SER A 577 -9.22 -18.85 10.80
N PRO A 578 -8.11 -18.56 10.09
CA PRO A 578 -7.09 -19.55 9.74
C PRO A 578 -6.58 -20.35 10.93
N LEU A 579 -6.45 -19.71 12.10
CA LEU A 579 -5.98 -20.34 13.34
C LEU A 579 -6.79 -21.60 13.71
N THR A 580 -8.10 -21.61 13.46
CA THR A 580 -8.97 -22.76 13.79
C THR A 580 -8.75 -23.96 12.86
N ARG A 581 -8.03 -23.76 11.74
CA ARG A 581 -7.75 -24.78 10.72
C ARG A 581 -6.25 -25.03 10.54
N VAL A 582 -5.43 -24.64 11.50
CA VAL A 582 -3.97 -24.78 11.43
C VAL A 582 -3.50 -26.21 11.10
N ASP A 583 -4.27 -27.24 11.51
CA ASP A 583 -3.98 -28.64 11.20
C ASP A 583 -4.02 -28.97 9.70
N ALA A 584 -4.66 -28.14 8.89
CA ALA A 584 -4.73 -28.33 7.45
C ALA A 584 -3.46 -27.87 6.71
N ILE A 585 -2.60 -27.05 7.36
CA ILE A 585 -1.38 -26.52 6.72
C ILE A 585 -0.41 -27.67 6.42
N LYS A 586 -0.11 -27.86 5.14
CA LYS A 586 0.80 -28.88 4.61
C LYS A 586 2.00 -28.29 3.88
N LYS A 587 1.97 -26.99 3.61
CA LYS A 587 2.92 -26.31 2.75
C LYS A 587 3.76 -25.30 3.55
N PRO A 588 4.97 -24.98 3.10
CA PRO A 588 5.82 -24.00 3.76
C PRO A 588 5.11 -22.64 3.91
N LEU A 589 5.32 -21.99 5.06
CA LEU A 589 4.80 -20.66 5.38
C LEU A 589 5.91 -19.78 5.94
N LEU A 590 6.04 -18.58 5.36
CA LEU A 590 6.83 -17.48 5.88
C LEU A 590 5.89 -16.41 6.45
N ILE A 591 6.12 -15.98 7.68
CA ILE A 591 5.38 -14.88 8.33
C ILE A 591 6.34 -13.74 8.64
N GLY A 592 5.95 -12.51 8.31
CA GLY A 592 6.65 -11.28 8.70
C GLY A 592 5.77 -10.38 9.53
N GLN A 593 6.27 -9.89 10.68
CA GLN A 593 5.50 -9.08 11.64
C GLN A 593 6.31 -7.90 12.19
N GLY A 594 5.65 -6.76 12.37
CA GLY A 594 6.14 -5.64 13.17
C GLY A 594 5.60 -5.72 14.60
N ALA A 595 6.48 -5.59 15.60
CA ALA A 595 6.08 -5.76 17.01
C ALA A 595 5.17 -4.63 17.53
N ASN A 596 5.24 -3.45 16.92
CA ASN A 596 4.45 -2.28 17.33
C ASN A 596 3.18 -2.09 16.49
N ASP A 597 2.80 -3.08 15.70
CA ASP A 597 1.64 -2.98 14.81
C ASP A 597 0.35 -2.67 15.61
N PRO A 598 -0.29 -1.48 15.40
CA PRO A 598 -1.49 -1.13 16.12
C PRO A 598 -2.76 -1.72 15.51
N ARG A 599 -2.72 -2.15 14.24
CA ARG A 599 -3.87 -2.64 13.47
C ARG A 599 -4.04 -4.14 13.58
N VAL A 600 -2.95 -4.88 13.31
CA VAL A 600 -2.86 -6.34 13.43
C VAL A 600 -1.76 -6.63 14.44
N LYS A 601 -2.16 -6.82 15.68
CA LYS A 601 -1.20 -7.00 16.79
C LYS A 601 -0.26 -8.17 16.54
N GLN A 602 0.97 -8.08 17.05
CA GLN A 602 1.94 -9.18 17.01
C GLN A 602 1.33 -10.52 17.47
N ASP A 603 0.40 -10.47 18.42
CA ASP A 603 -0.31 -11.65 18.94
C ASP A 603 -1.03 -12.45 17.83
N GLU A 604 -1.43 -11.82 16.72
CA GLU A 604 -2.05 -12.53 15.59
C GLU A 604 -1.06 -13.51 14.94
N SER A 605 0.17 -13.07 14.68
CA SER A 605 1.24 -13.94 14.20
C SER A 605 1.68 -14.95 15.26
N ASP A 606 1.83 -14.52 16.51
CA ASP A 606 2.27 -15.40 17.61
C ASP A 606 1.31 -16.55 17.83
N GLN A 607 -0.02 -16.34 17.76
CA GLN A 607 -1.04 -17.39 17.93
C GLN A 607 -0.85 -18.51 16.91
N ILE A 608 -0.73 -18.19 15.61
CA ILE A 608 -0.62 -19.21 14.56
C ILE A 608 0.75 -19.89 14.56
N VAL A 609 1.83 -19.13 14.80
CA VAL A 609 3.20 -19.67 14.92
C VAL A 609 3.29 -20.66 16.08
N ASN A 610 2.75 -20.32 17.26
CA ASN A 610 2.71 -21.20 18.42
C ASN A 610 1.90 -22.46 18.15
N ALA A 611 0.74 -22.34 17.50
CA ALA A 611 -0.10 -23.47 17.15
C ALA A 611 0.59 -24.41 16.15
N MET A 612 1.28 -23.88 15.14
CA MET A 612 2.06 -24.65 14.16
C MET A 612 3.24 -25.37 14.85
N THR A 613 4.01 -24.64 15.67
CA THR A 613 5.16 -25.17 16.39
C THR A 613 4.77 -26.32 17.34
N ALA A 614 3.67 -26.15 18.10
CA ALA A 614 3.15 -27.18 18.99
C ALA A 614 2.74 -28.47 18.27
N LYS A 615 2.46 -28.38 16.96
CA LYS A 615 2.08 -29.50 16.09
C LYS A 615 3.22 -29.97 15.19
N ASN A 616 4.43 -29.43 15.35
CA ASN A 616 5.60 -29.67 14.50
C ASN A 616 5.34 -29.36 13.00
N ILE A 617 4.51 -28.35 12.70
CA ILE A 617 4.30 -27.84 11.34
C ILE A 617 5.37 -26.78 11.08
N PRO A 618 6.22 -26.91 10.04
CA PRO A 618 7.28 -25.96 9.76
C PRO A 618 6.75 -24.56 9.43
N VAL A 619 7.32 -23.53 10.06
CA VAL A 619 7.04 -22.12 9.79
C VAL A 619 8.31 -21.30 10.00
N THR A 620 8.57 -20.33 9.12
CA THR A 620 9.61 -19.32 9.31
C THR A 620 8.94 -18.04 9.77
N TYR A 621 9.35 -17.53 10.93
CA TYR A 621 8.77 -16.31 11.52
C TYR A 621 9.84 -15.22 11.64
N VAL A 622 9.61 -14.10 10.93
CA VAL A 622 10.45 -12.89 10.93
C VAL A 622 9.75 -11.80 11.71
N LEU A 623 10.42 -11.25 12.73
CA LEU A 623 9.89 -10.20 13.60
C LEU A 623 10.83 -8.98 13.61
N PHE A 624 10.25 -7.80 13.48
CA PHE A 624 10.96 -6.52 13.59
C PHE A 624 10.46 -5.72 14.80
N PRO A 625 11.29 -5.60 15.87
CA PRO A 625 10.88 -4.93 17.11
C PRO A 625 10.55 -3.44 17.00
N ASP A 626 11.00 -2.77 15.95
CA ASP A 626 10.85 -1.34 15.72
C ASP A 626 9.96 -1.01 14.50
N GLU A 627 9.14 -1.98 14.07
CA GLU A 627 8.18 -1.80 12.98
C GLU A 627 6.74 -1.94 13.46
N GLY A 628 5.84 -1.25 12.73
CA GLY A 628 4.40 -1.30 12.89
C GLY A 628 3.72 -2.15 11.81
N HIS A 629 2.64 -1.60 11.22
CA HIS A 629 1.87 -2.28 10.16
C HIS A 629 2.61 -2.24 8.82
N GLY A 630 3.58 -3.15 8.67
CA GLY A 630 4.53 -3.22 7.54
C GLY A 630 5.93 -2.74 7.91
N PHE A 631 6.88 -2.91 6.98
CA PHE A 631 8.31 -2.68 7.21
C PHE A 631 8.73 -1.36 6.58
N ALA A 632 8.68 -0.33 7.37
CA ALA A 632 8.85 1.04 6.92
C ALA A 632 10.31 1.45 6.77
N ARG A 633 11.21 0.96 7.63
CA ARG A 633 12.64 1.20 7.51
C ARG A 633 13.21 0.43 6.32
N PRO A 634 14.00 1.07 5.45
CA PRO A 634 14.53 0.43 4.25
C PRO A 634 15.41 -0.79 4.57
N GLU A 635 16.12 -0.78 5.70
CA GLU A 635 16.92 -1.92 6.16
C GLU A 635 16.04 -3.12 6.48
N ASN A 636 14.92 -2.90 7.17
CA ASN A 636 13.95 -3.95 7.53
C ASN A 636 13.22 -4.47 6.30
N ASN A 637 12.81 -3.56 5.41
CA ASN A 637 12.16 -3.92 4.14
C ASN A 637 13.07 -4.80 3.27
N LYS A 638 14.33 -4.40 3.08
CA LYS A 638 15.32 -5.21 2.34
C LYS A 638 15.61 -6.54 3.01
N ALA A 639 15.73 -6.55 4.33
CA ALA A 639 15.96 -7.78 5.11
C ALA A 639 14.82 -8.78 4.94
N PHE A 640 13.56 -8.33 5.07
CA PHE A 640 12.41 -9.20 4.85
C PHE A 640 12.37 -9.74 3.43
N ASN A 641 12.52 -8.87 2.42
CA ASN A 641 12.48 -9.29 1.02
C ASN A 641 13.65 -10.21 0.63
N ALA A 642 14.81 -10.12 1.31
CA ALA A 642 15.89 -11.08 1.14
C ALA A 642 15.51 -12.48 1.64
N VAL A 643 14.82 -12.57 2.79
CA VAL A 643 14.30 -13.82 3.33
C VAL A 643 13.21 -14.39 2.43
N ALA A 644 12.25 -13.56 2.02
CA ALA A 644 11.13 -13.95 1.16
C ALA A 644 11.59 -14.43 -0.22
N GLU A 645 12.64 -13.81 -0.78
CA GLU A 645 13.24 -14.23 -2.06
C GLU A 645 13.83 -15.64 -1.97
N GLY A 646 14.62 -15.92 -0.93
CA GLY A 646 15.19 -17.25 -0.69
C GLY A 646 14.12 -18.30 -0.45
N PHE A 647 13.07 -17.93 0.30
CA PHE A 647 11.92 -18.80 0.59
C PHE A 647 11.14 -19.16 -0.69
N LEU A 648 10.79 -18.15 -1.51
CA LEU A 648 10.07 -18.38 -2.78
C LEU A 648 10.91 -19.19 -3.76
N ALA A 649 12.21 -18.93 -3.87
CA ALA A 649 13.11 -19.70 -4.74
C ALA A 649 13.20 -21.17 -4.33
N GLN A 650 13.18 -21.47 -3.04
CA GLN A 650 13.17 -22.85 -2.55
C GLN A 650 11.87 -23.57 -2.89
N CYS A 651 10.74 -22.88 -2.82
CA CYS A 651 9.41 -23.48 -3.02
C CYS A 651 9.01 -23.58 -4.50
N LEU A 652 9.26 -22.54 -5.30
CA LEU A 652 8.83 -22.44 -6.69
C LEU A 652 9.92 -22.76 -7.71
N GLY A 653 11.19 -22.63 -7.31
CA GLY A 653 12.31 -22.47 -8.22
C GLY A 653 12.54 -21.00 -8.55
N GLY A 654 13.14 -20.70 -9.71
CA GLY A 654 13.53 -19.36 -10.06
C GLY A 654 14.91 -19.00 -9.52
N ARG A 655 15.30 -17.71 -9.65
CA ARG A 655 16.60 -17.25 -9.15
C ARG A 655 16.44 -16.39 -7.89
N ALA A 656 17.47 -16.39 -7.06
CA ALA A 656 17.53 -15.56 -5.89
C ALA A 656 18.90 -14.87 -5.78
N GLN A 657 18.91 -13.64 -5.33
CA GLN A 657 20.12 -12.97 -4.89
C GLN A 657 20.51 -13.56 -3.52
N PRO A 658 21.73 -14.01 -3.28
CA PRO A 658 22.15 -14.47 -1.95
C PRO A 658 21.91 -13.38 -0.88
N ILE A 659 21.63 -13.78 0.36
CA ILE A 659 21.57 -12.85 1.47
C ILE A 659 23.00 -12.35 1.71
N GLY A 660 23.23 -11.05 1.50
CA GLY A 660 24.52 -10.41 1.69
C GLY A 660 24.48 -9.46 2.90
N GLU A 661 24.62 -8.16 2.64
CA GLU A 661 24.62 -7.12 3.70
C GLU A 661 23.21 -6.57 4.00
N GLU A 662 22.14 -7.21 3.51
CA GLU A 662 20.76 -6.72 3.65
C GLU A 662 20.30 -6.64 5.11
N PHE A 663 20.94 -7.39 6.02
CA PHE A 663 20.61 -7.31 7.44
C PHE A 663 21.34 -6.18 8.17
N LYS A 664 22.30 -5.53 7.52
CA LYS A 664 23.05 -4.42 8.13
C LYS A 664 22.12 -3.25 8.46
N GLY A 665 22.09 -2.85 9.71
CA GLY A 665 21.21 -1.81 10.21
C GLY A 665 19.74 -2.24 10.42
N SER A 666 19.38 -3.46 10.04
CA SER A 666 18.06 -4.02 10.32
C SER A 666 17.93 -4.50 11.75
N SER A 667 16.73 -4.39 12.29
CA SER A 667 16.34 -4.96 13.59
C SER A 667 15.83 -6.40 13.49
N ILE A 668 16.02 -7.06 12.35
CA ILE A 668 15.49 -8.40 12.06
C ILE A 668 15.79 -9.40 13.17
N THR A 669 14.78 -10.11 13.60
CA THR A 669 14.88 -11.32 14.42
C THR A 669 14.11 -12.44 13.75
N VAL A 670 14.53 -13.68 13.94
CA VAL A 670 13.84 -14.88 13.46
C VAL A 670 13.64 -15.83 14.64
N PRO A 671 12.54 -15.66 15.39
CA PRO A 671 12.27 -16.48 16.59
C PRO A 671 12.18 -17.99 16.31
N THR A 672 11.74 -18.40 15.11
CA THR A 672 11.66 -19.80 14.71
C THR A 672 11.82 -20.00 13.22
N GLY A 673 12.33 -21.15 12.78
CA GLY A 673 12.36 -21.62 11.40
C GLY A 673 13.43 -20.96 10.52
N ALA A 674 14.52 -20.43 11.09
CA ALA A 674 15.62 -19.88 10.31
C ALA A 674 16.27 -20.88 9.35
N GLU A 675 16.26 -22.17 9.70
CA GLU A 675 16.74 -23.27 8.87
C GLU A 675 15.84 -23.59 7.67
N GLY A 676 14.60 -23.05 7.69
CA GLY A 676 13.62 -23.23 6.61
C GLY A 676 13.91 -22.40 5.36
N VAL A 677 14.88 -21.47 5.41
CA VAL A 677 15.25 -20.62 4.27
C VAL A 677 16.76 -20.72 4.02
N PRO A 678 17.20 -21.03 2.79
CA PRO A 678 18.62 -21.18 2.47
C PRO A 678 19.45 -19.94 2.81
N GLY A 679 20.54 -20.13 3.57
CA GLY A 679 21.48 -19.07 3.95
C GLY A 679 21.01 -18.13 5.06
N LEU A 680 19.76 -18.27 5.56
CA LEU A 680 19.20 -17.38 6.57
C LEU A 680 19.90 -17.55 7.93
N ALA A 681 20.10 -18.78 8.38
CA ALA A 681 20.74 -19.05 9.68
C ALA A 681 22.17 -18.50 9.75
N GLU A 682 22.95 -18.66 8.68
CA GLU A 682 24.32 -18.12 8.56
C GLU A 682 24.34 -16.59 8.52
N ALA A 683 23.40 -15.99 7.76
CA ALA A 683 23.28 -14.52 7.70
C ALA A 683 22.93 -13.90 9.07
N LEU A 684 22.03 -14.52 9.84
CA LEU A 684 21.68 -14.11 11.20
C LEU A 684 22.86 -14.21 12.18
N GLN A 685 23.66 -15.29 12.07
CA GLN A 685 24.87 -15.42 12.89
C GLN A 685 25.88 -14.31 12.61
N SER A 686 26.10 -13.97 11.34
CA SER A 686 26.98 -12.88 10.90
C SER A 686 26.47 -11.52 11.41
N HIS A 687 25.19 -11.25 11.25
CA HIS A 687 24.51 -10.03 11.72
C HIS A 687 24.64 -9.86 13.26
N THR A 688 24.41 -10.93 14.03
CA THR A 688 24.54 -10.89 15.51
C THR A 688 25.97 -10.58 15.97
N GLN A 689 26.98 -11.01 15.23
CA GLN A 689 28.38 -10.71 15.53
C GLN A 689 28.74 -9.24 15.26
N GLU A 690 28.15 -8.63 14.22
CA GLU A 690 28.35 -7.22 13.90
C GLU A 690 27.71 -6.29 14.93
N VAL A 691 26.50 -6.59 15.39
CA VAL A 691 25.78 -5.80 16.41
C VAL A 691 26.50 -5.82 17.78
N ARG A 692 27.29 -6.88 18.07
CA ARG A 692 28.06 -7.01 19.30
C ARG A 692 29.44 -6.33 19.26
N ARG A 693 29.89 -5.86 18.14
CA ARG A 693 31.16 -5.12 17.95
C ARG A 693 30.92 -3.62 17.94
#